data_6aaa9d936f5d984bb1acf2a79f67fa98
#
_entry.id   6aaa9d936f5d984bb1acf2a79f67fa98
#
_cell.length_a   1.000
_cell.length_b   1.000
_cell.length_c   1.000
_cell.angle_alpha   90.00
_cell.angle_beta   90.00
_cell.angle_gamma   90.00
#
_symmetry.space_group_name_H-M   'P 1'
#
loop_
_entity.id
_entity.type
_entity.pdbx_description
1 polymer ?
#
loop_
_entity_poly.entity_id
_entity_poly.type
_entity_poly.pdbx_seq_one_letter_code
_entity_poly.pdbx_strand_id
1 'polypeptide(L)'
;MTKITTVCAAAALSLSAATLHAQGTPDDYRRAYAMQRELSWAKVANHADDVRWLSDHQFQYHLTDGRGGGAWHFGQVNADGTITLADTTTANPIEAADKRHHRQPWRNGQPAFVANPAKRHHQRHWMETDDERDADPVLAPDSQHVAFVRDDNVFVARPDGSHARQLTTVGTLSHYFSSYITWSPDSRYLAVNRIRPVEKRYVYYVESSPADQLQPVLHKQEYAKPGDELPQRTPCIIEVATGRTISPAPDLIANQYALQGPAWRSDSRGIRFEYNQRGHHLYRIYEMTTDGTVSTLIEERADTYVRYSNNYRQELQGDSTILWLSERDGYPHLYTFDVASAATTPKGARKTAPRRGSATAAAECPSRQLTSGPWCVRRVVHIDEERGLIFFTANGRNTGEDPYNIHYYCMRLDGTHLTDLTPEPANHSARFNASYTALIDTYSTVDTPPVTVARTIPQTLAALPTGVTLATADIAALNAAGYVAPEPFAAPGRDGTTLMYGIIQRPSNFDPSRKYPVIEYIYAGPGDSYTPKSFQPYNWTTTSLAELGFIVVQLDAMGTSNRGKRFEEVCYKNLRDAGFPDRMAWIRAAAQKYPSMDIDRVGIYGCSAGGQESTTAVLLHPDFYKAAYSACGCHDNRMDKIWWNEQWMSYPIDSSYVACSNVENAHLLTRPLMLVVGELDDNVDPASTMQLADALIRAGKDFELVVIPGAHHTMGEAFGEHKRYDFFVRHLLGVQPPTWDSIKQ
;
A
#
# COMPACT_ATOMS: atom_id res chain seq x y z
N MET A 1 52.19 -64.50 4.58
CA MET A 1 50.84 -64.16 5.03
C MET A 1 50.96 -63.02 6.06
N THR A 2 51.07 -61.79 5.65
CA THR A 2 50.94 -60.58 6.54
C THR A 2 51.10 -59.33 5.69
N LYS A 3 50.03 -58.90 4.99
CA LYS A 3 49.96 -57.57 4.32
C LYS A 3 48.58 -57.25 3.72
N ILE A 4 47.48 -57.69 4.32
CA ILE A 4 46.12 -57.36 3.82
C ILE A 4 45.18 -56.72 4.89
N THR A 5 45.66 -56.47 6.13
CA THR A 5 44.76 -56.06 7.24
C THR A 5 44.85 -54.57 7.59
N THR A 6 45.58 -53.73 6.86
CA THR A 6 45.77 -52.30 7.25
C THR A 6 45.08 -51.29 6.32
N VAL A 7 44.40 -51.72 5.26
CA VAL A 7 43.74 -50.82 4.31
C VAL A 7 42.26 -50.63 4.58
N CYS A 8 41.61 -51.55 5.29
CA CYS A 8 40.17 -51.42 5.58
C CYS A 8 39.82 -50.55 6.79
N ALA A 9 40.75 -50.15 7.63
CA ALA A 9 40.49 -49.30 8.80
C ALA A 9 40.53 -47.79 8.48
N ALA A 10 41.20 -47.39 7.39
CA ALA A 10 41.30 -45.97 6.99
C ALA A 10 40.11 -45.48 6.16
N ALA A 11 39.37 -46.43 5.53
CA ALA A 11 38.17 -46.05 4.74
C ALA A 11 36.89 -45.91 5.59
N ALA A 12 36.85 -46.49 6.79
CA ALA A 12 35.68 -46.43 7.67
C ALA A 12 35.71 -45.16 8.55
N LEU A 13 36.87 -44.49 8.74
CA LEU A 13 36.98 -43.23 9.50
C LEU A 13 36.78 -41.99 8.66
N SER A 14 36.78 -42.07 7.34
CA SER A 14 36.50 -40.95 6.45
C SER A 14 35.00 -40.76 6.08
N LEU A 15 34.18 -41.81 6.33
CA LEU A 15 32.72 -41.73 6.10
C LEU A 15 31.90 -41.21 7.32
N SER A 16 32.49 -41.18 8.52
CA SER A 16 31.78 -40.68 9.71
C SER A 16 32.01 -39.21 10.00
N ALA A 17 32.94 -38.54 9.32
CA ALA A 17 33.17 -37.11 9.47
C ALA A 17 32.38 -36.23 8.47
N ALA A 18 31.76 -36.85 7.43
CA ALA A 18 31.01 -36.12 6.41
C ALA A 18 29.51 -35.93 6.75
N THR A 19 29.00 -36.54 7.82
CA THR A 19 27.56 -36.47 8.19
C THR A 19 27.22 -35.39 9.20
N LEU A 20 28.20 -34.66 9.73
CA LEU A 20 27.98 -33.69 10.82
C LEU A 20 27.59 -32.28 10.35
N HIS A 21 27.42 -32.03 9.04
CA HIS A 21 27.25 -30.66 8.53
C HIS A 21 26.25 -30.50 7.37
N ALA A 22 25.31 -31.41 7.18
CA ALA A 22 24.30 -31.28 6.14
C ALA A 22 23.30 -30.18 6.47
N GLN A 23 22.90 -29.35 5.49
CA GLN A 23 21.79 -28.39 5.51
C GLN A 23 20.66 -28.98 4.65
N GLY A 24 19.40 -28.56 4.89
CA GLY A 24 18.24 -29.10 4.17
C GLY A 24 17.86 -30.52 4.62
N THR A 25 18.19 -30.91 5.84
CA THR A 25 17.90 -32.23 6.40
C THR A 25 16.42 -32.33 6.85
N PRO A 26 15.88 -33.55 7.10
CA PRO A 26 14.55 -33.69 7.69
C PRO A 26 14.38 -32.91 9.01
N ASP A 27 15.45 -32.78 9.82
CA ASP A 27 15.40 -32.01 11.07
C ASP A 27 15.31 -30.51 10.82
N ASP A 28 15.94 -29.99 9.79
CA ASP A 28 15.82 -28.60 9.39
C ASP A 28 14.39 -28.27 8.94
N TYR A 29 13.75 -29.15 8.16
CA TYR A 29 12.34 -28.98 7.80
C TYR A 29 11.41 -29.05 8.99
N ARG A 30 11.60 -30.03 9.92
CA ARG A 30 10.81 -30.10 11.15
C ARG A 30 10.95 -28.82 11.99
N ARG A 31 12.17 -28.28 12.09
CA ARG A 31 12.45 -27.02 12.78
C ARG A 31 11.76 -25.85 12.07
N ALA A 32 11.85 -25.74 10.75
CA ALA A 32 11.18 -24.70 9.97
C ALA A 32 9.67 -24.66 10.21
N TYR A 33 9.01 -25.83 10.19
CA TYR A 33 7.57 -25.92 10.51
C TYR A 33 7.25 -25.73 11.99
N ALA A 34 8.16 -26.10 12.89
CA ALA A 34 7.98 -25.84 14.30
C ALA A 34 7.96 -24.34 14.61
N MET A 35 8.82 -23.53 13.96
CA MET A 35 8.85 -22.07 14.15
C MET A 35 7.50 -21.41 13.87
N GLN A 36 6.76 -21.84 12.85
CA GLN A 36 5.42 -21.32 12.55
C GLN A 36 4.42 -21.48 13.69
N ARG A 37 4.54 -22.56 14.46
CA ARG A 37 3.65 -22.86 15.59
C ARG A 37 4.15 -22.28 16.90
N GLU A 38 5.46 -22.33 17.11
CA GLU A 38 6.10 -22.01 18.39
C GLU A 38 6.35 -20.50 18.54
N LEU A 39 6.64 -19.79 17.46
CA LEU A 39 6.94 -18.35 17.50
C LEU A 39 5.65 -17.55 17.30
N SER A 40 5.01 -17.17 18.40
CA SER A 40 3.75 -16.44 18.38
C SER A 40 3.67 -15.38 19.48
N TRP A 41 2.80 -14.41 19.32
CA TRP A 41 2.50 -13.40 20.34
C TRP A 41 2.05 -14.01 21.68
N ALA A 42 1.52 -15.22 21.69
CA ALA A 42 1.17 -15.93 22.93
C ALA A 42 2.36 -16.21 23.86
N LYS A 43 3.60 -16.16 23.32
CA LYS A 43 4.84 -16.32 24.11
C LYS A 43 5.53 -15.00 24.47
N VAL A 44 4.90 -13.88 24.15
CA VAL A 44 5.38 -12.55 24.53
C VAL A 44 4.61 -12.10 25.76
N ALA A 45 5.29 -12.00 26.90
CA ALA A 45 4.67 -11.53 28.14
C ALA A 45 4.79 -10.00 28.26
N ASN A 46 3.94 -9.42 29.10
CA ASN A 46 3.94 -7.99 29.39
C ASN A 46 3.87 -7.11 28.11
N HIS A 47 3.15 -7.59 27.10
CA HIS A 47 2.88 -6.85 25.85
C HIS A 47 1.46 -6.29 25.93
N ALA A 48 1.30 -4.99 25.63
CA ALA A 48 0.00 -4.35 25.52
C ALA A 48 -0.59 -4.64 24.13
N ASP A 49 -1.31 -5.75 23.99
CA ASP A 49 -1.84 -6.23 22.69
C ASP A 49 -3.19 -5.58 22.32
N ASP A 50 -3.90 -5.03 23.29
CA ASP A 50 -5.09 -4.20 23.08
C ASP A 50 -5.06 -2.99 24.01
N VAL A 51 -5.40 -1.83 23.45
CA VAL A 51 -5.44 -0.55 24.14
C VAL A 51 -6.71 0.17 23.74
N ARG A 52 -7.47 0.68 24.71
CA ARG A 52 -8.77 1.35 24.48
C ARG A 52 -8.92 2.58 25.33
N TRP A 53 -9.30 3.68 24.72
CA TRP A 53 -9.78 4.87 25.43
C TRP A 53 -11.23 4.65 25.86
N LEU A 54 -11.52 4.85 27.14
CA LEU A 54 -12.87 4.79 27.72
C LEU A 54 -13.53 6.17 27.70
N SER A 55 -12.72 7.22 27.81
CA SER A 55 -13.08 8.64 27.73
C SER A 55 -11.85 9.44 27.34
N ASP A 56 -11.95 10.77 27.28
CA ASP A 56 -10.80 11.65 27.08
C ASP A 56 -9.73 11.55 28.18
N HIS A 57 -10.11 11.04 29.35
CA HIS A 57 -9.25 11.00 30.53
C HIS A 57 -8.97 9.57 31.05
N GLN A 58 -9.66 8.56 30.56
CA GLN A 58 -9.52 7.19 31.06
C GLN A 58 -9.24 6.22 29.93
N PHE A 59 -8.35 5.29 30.18
CA PHE A 59 -8.02 4.22 29.24
C PHE A 59 -7.84 2.88 29.96
N GLN A 60 -7.96 1.83 29.17
CA GLN A 60 -7.61 0.46 29.59
C GLN A 60 -6.67 -0.16 28.57
N TYR A 61 -5.86 -1.10 29.04
CA TYR A 61 -4.94 -1.85 28.19
C TYR A 61 -4.83 -3.28 28.69
N HIS A 62 -4.73 -4.22 27.76
CA HIS A 62 -4.58 -5.63 28.08
C HIS A 62 -3.09 -5.99 28.04
N LEU A 63 -2.58 -6.56 29.13
CA LEU A 63 -1.22 -7.08 29.19
C LEU A 63 -1.25 -8.60 29.10
N THR A 64 -0.49 -9.15 28.15
CA THR A 64 -0.30 -10.57 27.94
C THR A 64 0.53 -11.19 29.04
N ASP A 65 0.28 -12.48 29.38
CA ASP A 65 1.01 -13.26 30.40
C ASP A 65 2.12 -14.16 29.81
N GLY A 66 2.30 -14.14 28.48
CA GLY A 66 3.24 -15.00 27.78
C GLY A 66 2.82 -16.49 27.73
N ARG A 67 1.56 -16.79 28.00
CA ARG A 67 0.96 -18.13 27.99
C ARG A 67 -0.36 -18.18 27.19
N GLY A 68 -0.66 -17.10 26.46
CA GLY A 68 -1.89 -16.95 25.69
C GLY A 68 -3.07 -16.37 26.48
N GLY A 69 -2.84 -15.90 27.72
CA GLY A 69 -3.78 -15.17 28.57
C GLY A 69 -3.27 -13.77 28.90
N GLY A 70 -3.91 -13.12 29.88
CA GLY A 70 -3.51 -11.80 30.36
C GLY A 70 -4.56 -11.13 31.24
N ALA A 71 -4.35 -9.86 31.54
CA ALA A 71 -5.27 -9.07 32.36
C ALA A 71 -5.40 -7.63 31.83
N TRP A 72 -6.56 -7.04 32.06
CA TRP A 72 -6.83 -5.63 31.78
C TRP A 72 -6.38 -4.75 32.91
N HIS A 73 -5.64 -3.71 32.58
CA HIS A 73 -5.15 -2.65 33.44
C HIS A 73 -5.81 -1.33 33.07
N PHE A 74 -5.79 -0.36 34.00
CA PHE A 74 -6.46 0.91 33.84
C PHE A 74 -5.50 2.07 34.10
N GLY A 75 -5.74 3.18 33.40
CA GLY A 75 -5.01 4.41 33.60
C GLY A 75 -5.90 5.64 33.43
N GLN A 76 -5.45 6.76 33.99
CA GLN A 76 -6.13 8.03 33.93
C GLN A 76 -5.16 9.15 33.62
N VAL A 77 -5.58 10.06 32.73
CA VAL A 77 -4.94 11.34 32.48
C VAL A 77 -5.59 12.37 33.39
N ASN A 78 -4.83 12.95 34.28
CA ASN A 78 -5.29 13.95 35.26
C ASN A 78 -5.41 15.36 34.62
N ALA A 79 -6.10 16.26 35.24
CA ALA A 79 -6.31 17.64 34.75
C ALA A 79 -4.99 18.44 34.62
N ASP A 80 -3.97 18.09 35.40
CA ASP A 80 -2.62 18.68 35.34
C ASP A 80 -1.72 18.07 34.28
N GLY A 81 -2.25 17.11 33.51
CA GLY A 81 -1.50 16.38 32.47
C GLY A 81 -0.65 15.22 33.00
N THR A 82 -0.68 14.91 34.28
CA THR A 82 -0.04 13.70 34.82
C THR A 82 -0.86 12.44 34.49
N ILE A 83 -0.20 11.28 34.42
CA ILE A 83 -0.85 10.00 34.18
C ILE A 83 -0.73 9.13 35.41
N THR A 84 -1.87 8.64 35.90
CA THR A 84 -1.95 7.72 37.04
C THR A 84 -2.41 6.35 36.56
N LEU A 85 -1.72 5.29 36.98
CA LEU A 85 -2.10 3.90 36.72
C LEU A 85 -2.86 3.37 37.94
N ALA A 86 -3.93 2.61 37.71
CA ALA A 86 -4.69 1.97 38.77
C ALA A 86 -4.06 0.65 39.21
N ASP A 87 -4.10 0.35 40.50
CA ASP A 87 -3.59 -0.91 41.05
C ASP A 87 -4.52 -2.12 40.81
N THR A 88 -5.66 -1.91 40.16
CA THR A 88 -6.68 -2.94 39.92
C THR A 88 -6.59 -3.52 38.51
N THR A 89 -6.76 -4.83 38.42
CA THR A 89 -6.83 -5.57 37.15
C THR A 89 -8.10 -6.38 37.05
N THR A 90 -8.54 -6.72 35.84
CA THR A 90 -9.68 -7.60 35.58
C THR A 90 -9.41 -8.52 34.39
N ALA A 91 -10.02 -9.68 34.35
CA ALA A 91 -9.96 -10.58 33.19
C ALA A 91 -10.77 -10.08 31.99
N ASN A 92 -11.74 -9.18 32.19
CA ASN A 92 -12.63 -8.69 31.15
C ASN A 92 -12.47 -7.17 30.95
N PRO A 93 -12.57 -6.66 29.72
CA PRO A 93 -12.58 -5.25 29.48
C PRO A 93 -13.86 -4.59 30.03
N ILE A 94 -13.75 -3.32 30.44
CA ILE A 94 -14.92 -2.46 30.64
C ILE A 94 -15.46 -2.11 29.24
N GLU A 95 -16.77 -2.32 29.02
CA GLU A 95 -17.38 -1.85 27.77
C GLU A 95 -17.36 -0.31 27.73
N ALA A 96 -16.81 0.25 26.67
CA ALA A 96 -16.85 1.69 26.46
C ALA A 96 -18.31 2.15 26.30
N ALA A 97 -18.70 3.18 27.01
CA ALA A 97 -20.06 3.73 26.97
C ALA A 97 -20.47 4.26 25.59
N ASP A 98 -19.51 4.49 24.70
CA ASP A 98 -19.74 5.05 23.36
C ASP A 98 -19.24 4.10 22.27
N LYS A 99 -20.18 3.35 21.68
CA LYS A 99 -19.92 2.48 20.50
C LYS A 99 -19.68 3.25 19.20
N ARG A 100 -19.68 4.59 19.22
CA ARG A 100 -19.62 5.44 18.01
C ARG A 100 -18.22 5.67 17.46
N HIS A 101 -17.15 5.36 18.20
CA HIS A 101 -15.78 5.67 17.78
C HIS A 101 -15.04 4.56 17.01
N HIS A 102 -15.67 3.42 16.70
CA HIS A 102 -15.04 2.34 15.94
C HIS A 102 -15.32 2.33 14.42
N ARG A 103 -15.90 3.40 13.89
CA ARG A 103 -15.95 3.61 12.44
C ARG A 103 -15.03 4.77 12.06
N GLN A 104 -13.76 4.49 11.89
CA GLN A 104 -12.96 5.36 11.03
C GLN A 104 -13.30 5.04 9.56
N PRO A 105 -13.95 5.96 8.85
CA PRO A 105 -14.16 5.82 7.41
C PRO A 105 -12.97 6.45 6.70
N TRP A 106 -11.78 5.89 6.85
CA TRP A 106 -10.62 6.36 6.12
C TRP A 106 -10.16 5.31 5.12
N ARG A 107 -10.74 5.36 3.94
CA ARG A 107 -10.09 4.95 2.72
C ARG A 107 -9.86 6.22 1.90
N ASN A 108 -8.60 6.62 1.78
CA ASN A 108 -8.09 7.52 0.74
C ASN A 108 -8.79 8.87 0.59
N GLY A 109 -8.87 9.71 1.65
CA GLY A 109 -9.21 11.14 1.48
C GLY A 109 -10.52 11.48 0.76
N GLN A 110 -11.41 10.52 0.54
CA GLN A 110 -12.69 10.74 -0.14
C GLN A 110 -13.81 10.87 0.88
N PRO A 111 -14.72 11.85 0.73
CA PRO A 111 -15.98 11.80 1.44
C PRO A 111 -16.66 10.48 1.06
N ALA A 112 -16.98 9.67 2.08
CA ALA A 112 -17.74 8.45 1.85
C ALA A 112 -19.06 8.85 1.19
N PHE A 113 -19.23 8.55 -0.10
CA PHE A 113 -20.53 8.53 -0.71
C PHE A 113 -21.39 7.57 0.12
N VAL A 114 -22.43 8.08 0.76
CA VAL A 114 -23.39 7.25 1.46
C VAL A 114 -24.17 6.50 0.37
N ALA A 115 -23.60 5.37 -0.06
CA ALA A 115 -24.35 4.43 -0.88
C ALA A 115 -25.56 3.94 -0.07
N ASN A 116 -26.73 3.94 -0.67
CA ASN A 116 -27.95 3.42 -0.07
C ASN A 116 -27.70 2.01 0.50
N PRO A 117 -27.84 1.80 1.84
CA PRO A 117 -27.57 0.49 2.45
C PRO A 117 -28.47 -0.64 1.95
N ALA A 118 -29.62 -0.33 1.33
CA ALA A 118 -30.59 -1.32 0.88
C ALA A 118 -30.16 -2.09 -0.40
N LYS A 119 -29.18 -1.61 -1.16
CA LYS A 119 -28.71 -2.26 -2.40
C LYS A 119 -27.39 -3.05 -2.24
N ARG A 120 -26.91 -3.31 -1.03
CA ARG A 120 -25.66 -4.06 -0.77
C ARG A 120 -25.84 -5.57 -0.78
N HIS A 121 -26.55 -6.16 -1.73
CA HIS A 121 -26.70 -7.62 -1.79
C HIS A 121 -25.84 -8.34 -2.82
N HIS A 122 -24.96 -7.64 -3.57
CA HIS A 122 -23.83 -8.27 -4.26
C HIS A 122 -22.54 -7.79 -3.62
N GLN A 123 -21.72 -8.72 -3.13
CA GLN A 123 -20.30 -8.44 -2.88
C GLN A 123 -19.68 -8.13 -4.25
N ARG A 124 -19.64 -6.83 -4.60
CA ARG A 124 -18.95 -6.40 -5.81
C ARG A 124 -17.47 -6.65 -5.64
N HIS A 125 -16.87 -7.21 -6.66
CA HIS A 125 -15.43 -7.24 -6.74
C HIS A 125 -14.88 -5.80 -6.68
N TRP A 126 -13.77 -5.58 -5.99
CA TRP A 126 -13.21 -4.24 -5.76
C TRP A 126 -12.80 -3.49 -7.05
N MET A 127 -12.67 -4.19 -8.19
CA MET A 127 -12.41 -3.62 -9.51
C MET A 127 -13.68 -3.31 -10.33
N GLU A 128 -14.86 -3.76 -9.91
CA GLU A 128 -16.10 -3.50 -10.63
C GLU A 128 -16.49 -2.03 -10.55
N THR A 129 -16.78 -1.43 -11.71
CA THR A 129 -17.30 -0.07 -11.79
C THR A 129 -18.81 -0.05 -11.64
N ASP A 130 -19.35 0.97 -10.96
CA ASP A 130 -20.78 1.18 -10.82
C ASP A 130 -21.44 1.49 -12.16
N ASP A 131 -22.63 0.91 -12.39
CA ASP A 131 -23.54 1.47 -13.37
C ASP A 131 -24.24 2.69 -12.74
N GLU A 132 -23.79 3.88 -13.13
CA GLU A 132 -24.30 5.12 -12.59
C GLU A 132 -25.69 5.52 -13.14
N ARG A 133 -26.40 4.60 -13.79
CA ARG A 133 -27.76 4.83 -14.29
C ARG A 133 -28.87 4.49 -13.29
N ASP A 134 -28.54 3.72 -12.26
CA ASP A 134 -29.53 3.16 -11.34
C ASP A 134 -29.26 3.57 -9.88
N ALA A 135 -29.48 4.84 -9.55
CA ALA A 135 -29.51 5.33 -8.18
C ALA A 135 -30.89 5.86 -7.81
N ASP A 136 -31.19 5.84 -6.52
CA ASP A 136 -32.46 6.36 -6.00
C ASP A 136 -32.58 7.88 -6.21
N PRO A 137 -33.83 8.42 -6.34
CA PRO A 137 -34.04 9.86 -6.35
C PRO A 137 -33.44 10.57 -5.13
N VAL A 138 -32.85 11.74 -5.34
CA VAL A 138 -32.17 12.51 -4.30
C VAL A 138 -33.04 13.67 -3.85
N LEU A 139 -33.40 13.68 -2.56
CA LEU A 139 -34.19 14.75 -1.96
C LEU A 139 -33.34 16.03 -1.83
N ALA A 140 -33.93 17.18 -2.18
CA ALA A 140 -33.30 18.50 -2.01
C ALA A 140 -33.15 18.87 -0.52
N PRO A 141 -32.16 19.71 -0.14
CA PRO A 141 -32.00 20.18 1.23
C PRO A 141 -33.22 20.87 1.81
N ASP A 142 -33.99 21.61 0.98
CA ASP A 142 -35.25 22.26 1.38
C ASP A 142 -36.43 21.28 1.49
N SER A 143 -36.24 20.02 1.14
CA SER A 143 -37.26 18.95 1.15
C SER A 143 -38.50 19.21 0.23
N GLN A 144 -38.40 20.14 -0.73
CA GLN A 144 -39.52 20.49 -1.63
C GLN A 144 -39.45 19.71 -2.95
N HIS A 145 -38.26 19.20 -3.32
CA HIS A 145 -38.05 18.55 -4.60
C HIS A 145 -37.20 17.28 -4.45
N VAL A 146 -37.33 16.37 -5.41
CA VAL A 146 -36.44 15.23 -5.66
C VAL A 146 -35.83 15.37 -7.05
N ALA A 147 -34.55 15.03 -7.21
CA ALA A 147 -33.88 14.92 -8.50
C ALA A 147 -33.59 13.46 -8.82
N PHE A 148 -33.77 13.07 -10.08
CA PHE A 148 -33.53 11.70 -10.55
C PHE A 148 -33.18 11.69 -12.04
N VAL A 149 -32.66 10.57 -12.52
CA VAL A 149 -32.40 10.32 -13.94
C VAL A 149 -33.48 9.37 -14.47
N ARG A 150 -34.00 9.68 -15.67
CA ARG A 150 -34.86 8.83 -16.44
C ARG A 150 -34.54 9.02 -17.91
N ASP A 151 -34.46 7.91 -18.66
CA ASP A 151 -34.11 7.92 -20.08
C ASP A 151 -32.83 8.76 -20.36
N ASP A 152 -31.78 8.49 -19.59
CA ASP A 152 -30.46 9.16 -19.65
C ASP A 152 -30.46 10.67 -19.34
N ASN A 153 -31.59 11.26 -18.93
CA ASN A 153 -31.77 12.69 -18.67
C ASN A 153 -32.20 12.99 -17.25
N VAL A 154 -31.86 14.19 -16.78
CA VAL A 154 -32.11 14.67 -15.41
C VAL A 154 -33.54 15.26 -15.33
N PHE A 155 -34.26 14.89 -14.28
CA PHE A 155 -35.59 15.34 -13.93
C PHE A 155 -35.61 15.85 -12.49
N VAL A 156 -36.57 16.72 -12.20
CA VAL A 156 -37.01 17.08 -10.85
C VAL A 156 -38.51 16.88 -10.71
N ALA A 157 -38.95 16.50 -9.51
CA ALA A 157 -40.35 16.35 -9.17
C ALA A 157 -40.61 16.78 -7.72
N ARG A 158 -41.86 16.80 -7.27
CA ARG A 158 -42.16 16.83 -5.84
C ARG A 158 -41.78 15.51 -5.18
N PRO A 159 -41.61 15.45 -3.86
CA PRO A 159 -41.25 14.21 -3.16
C PRO A 159 -42.23 13.07 -3.35
N ASP A 160 -43.49 13.37 -3.65
CA ASP A 160 -44.56 12.39 -3.99
C ASP A 160 -44.50 11.91 -5.45
N GLY A 161 -43.51 12.37 -6.23
CA GLY A 161 -43.35 12.06 -7.66
C GLY A 161 -44.25 12.90 -8.59
N SER A 162 -45.11 13.75 -8.07
CA SER A 162 -45.96 14.64 -8.89
C SER A 162 -45.16 15.80 -9.50
N HIS A 163 -45.70 16.44 -10.54
CA HIS A 163 -45.13 17.61 -11.21
C HIS A 163 -43.71 17.35 -11.74
N ALA A 164 -43.42 16.13 -12.20
CA ALA A 164 -42.12 15.79 -12.80
C ALA A 164 -41.85 16.68 -14.02
N ARG A 165 -40.69 17.32 -14.03
CA ARG A 165 -40.18 18.19 -15.08
C ARG A 165 -38.81 17.74 -15.54
N GLN A 166 -38.64 17.58 -16.84
CA GLN A 166 -37.34 17.30 -17.45
C GLN A 166 -36.47 18.56 -17.46
N LEU A 167 -35.21 18.43 -17.02
CA LEU A 167 -34.23 19.52 -17.01
C LEU A 167 -33.25 19.46 -18.17
N THR A 168 -32.93 18.24 -18.64
CA THR A 168 -31.95 18.05 -19.75
C THR A 168 -32.61 17.22 -20.85
N THR A 169 -32.17 17.44 -22.11
CA THR A 169 -32.67 16.73 -23.32
C THR A 169 -31.55 16.16 -24.17
N VAL A 170 -30.30 16.26 -23.70
CA VAL A 170 -29.12 15.84 -24.46
C VAL A 170 -28.51 14.52 -23.99
N GLY A 171 -29.16 13.87 -23.00
CA GLY A 171 -28.78 12.54 -22.53
C GLY A 171 -29.17 11.49 -23.58
N THR A 172 -28.29 10.53 -23.81
CA THR A 172 -28.46 9.39 -24.72
C THR A 172 -27.69 8.19 -24.17
N LEU A 173 -27.95 6.99 -24.69
CA LEU A 173 -27.20 5.78 -24.28
C LEU A 173 -25.68 5.93 -24.44
N SER A 174 -25.21 6.73 -25.42
CA SER A 174 -23.78 6.99 -25.62
C SER A 174 -23.22 8.14 -24.80
N HIS A 175 -24.09 8.98 -24.20
CA HIS A 175 -23.72 10.10 -23.33
C HIS A 175 -24.83 10.36 -22.33
N TYR A 176 -24.89 9.58 -21.27
CA TYR A 176 -25.95 9.65 -20.27
C TYR A 176 -25.57 10.56 -19.08
N PHE A 177 -26.56 11.04 -18.35
CA PHE A 177 -26.34 11.69 -17.07
C PHE A 177 -26.29 10.65 -15.95
N SER A 178 -25.28 10.74 -15.08
CA SER A 178 -25.16 9.92 -13.88
C SER A 178 -26.34 10.13 -12.94
N SER A 179 -26.89 9.06 -12.37
CA SER A 179 -27.90 9.17 -11.30
C SER A 179 -27.30 9.57 -9.94
N TYR A 180 -25.98 9.65 -9.81
CA TYR A 180 -25.33 10.26 -8.65
C TYR A 180 -25.41 11.78 -8.74
N ILE A 181 -26.57 12.32 -8.37
CA ILE A 181 -26.86 13.75 -8.38
C ILE A 181 -26.60 14.33 -7.00
N THR A 182 -26.03 15.54 -6.94
CA THR A 182 -25.90 16.31 -5.70
C THR A 182 -26.59 17.66 -5.83
N TRP A 183 -27.38 18.02 -4.81
CA TRP A 183 -28.01 19.33 -4.73
C TRP A 183 -27.03 20.36 -4.19
N SER A 184 -27.12 21.61 -4.67
CA SER A 184 -26.50 22.74 -3.98
C SER A 184 -27.14 22.92 -2.59
N PRO A 185 -26.40 23.40 -1.57
CA PRO A 185 -26.94 23.65 -0.23
C PRO A 185 -28.20 24.52 -0.22
N ASP A 186 -28.33 25.45 -1.16
CA ASP A 186 -29.49 26.36 -1.31
C ASP A 186 -30.64 25.77 -2.18
N SER A 187 -30.54 24.51 -2.60
CA SER A 187 -31.53 23.78 -3.42
C SER A 187 -31.82 24.39 -4.80
N ARG A 188 -30.97 25.30 -5.32
CA ARG A 188 -31.22 26.01 -6.58
C ARG A 188 -30.56 25.31 -7.78
N TYR A 189 -29.57 24.49 -7.56
CA TYR A 189 -28.77 23.85 -8.59
C TYR A 189 -28.56 22.38 -8.29
N LEU A 190 -28.30 21.60 -9.37
CA LEU A 190 -27.82 20.22 -9.32
C LEU A 190 -26.41 20.15 -9.86
N ALA A 191 -25.58 19.30 -9.27
CA ALA A 191 -24.31 18.91 -9.85
C ALA A 191 -24.34 17.42 -10.20
N VAL A 192 -23.90 17.08 -11.42
CA VAL A 192 -23.96 15.73 -11.97
C VAL A 192 -22.91 15.56 -13.06
N ASN A 193 -22.39 14.34 -13.25
CA ASN A 193 -21.54 14.04 -14.40
C ASN A 193 -22.40 13.61 -15.61
N ARG A 194 -22.05 14.12 -16.79
CA ARG A 194 -22.45 13.52 -18.06
C ARG A 194 -21.34 12.58 -18.51
N ILE A 195 -21.68 11.31 -18.77
CA ILE A 195 -20.74 10.21 -18.96
C ILE A 195 -20.80 9.70 -20.39
N ARG A 196 -19.64 9.61 -21.06
CA ARG A 196 -19.43 8.80 -22.24
C ARG A 196 -18.94 7.44 -21.76
N PRO A 197 -19.79 6.40 -21.77
CA PRO A 197 -19.37 5.07 -21.34
C PRO A 197 -18.43 4.43 -22.36
N VAL A 198 -17.77 3.38 -21.93
CA VAL A 198 -16.98 2.48 -22.79
C VAL A 198 -17.44 1.04 -22.58
N GLU A 199 -17.12 0.19 -23.52
CA GLU A 199 -17.35 -1.25 -23.36
C GLU A 199 -16.49 -1.80 -22.25
N LYS A 200 -17.09 -2.45 -21.26
CA LYS A 200 -16.38 -3.09 -20.17
C LYS A 200 -15.52 -4.23 -20.67
N ARG A 201 -14.28 -4.30 -20.21
CA ARG A 201 -13.35 -5.40 -20.46
C ARG A 201 -13.37 -6.40 -19.32
N TYR A 202 -13.17 -7.67 -19.65
CA TYR A 202 -13.27 -8.77 -18.69
C TYR A 202 -12.10 -9.72 -18.82
N VAL A 203 -11.71 -10.31 -17.71
CA VAL A 203 -10.90 -11.54 -17.64
C VAL A 203 -11.82 -12.72 -17.29
N TYR A 204 -11.40 -13.91 -17.69
CA TYR A 204 -12.14 -15.15 -17.48
C TYR A 204 -11.20 -16.19 -16.91
N TYR A 205 -11.66 -16.89 -15.88
CA TYR A 205 -10.92 -18.01 -15.29
C TYR A 205 -11.90 -19.11 -14.88
N VAL A 206 -11.40 -20.34 -14.80
CA VAL A 206 -12.22 -21.53 -14.56
C VAL A 206 -11.84 -22.11 -13.21
N GLU A 207 -12.81 -22.25 -12.31
CA GLU A 207 -12.68 -23.04 -11.10
C GLU A 207 -12.87 -24.52 -11.47
N SER A 208 -11.77 -25.26 -11.53
CA SER A 208 -11.77 -26.65 -11.97
C SER A 208 -12.39 -27.62 -10.99
N SER A 209 -12.34 -27.29 -9.68
CA SER A 209 -12.77 -28.19 -8.60
C SER A 209 -13.60 -27.45 -7.55
N PRO A 210 -14.81 -26.94 -7.93
CA PRO A 210 -15.71 -26.31 -6.97
C PRO A 210 -16.13 -27.30 -5.88
N ALA A 211 -16.33 -26.79 -4.66
CA ALA A 211 -16.61 -27.65 -3.50
C ALA A 211 -18.03 -28.27 -3.50
N ASP A 212 -18.96 -27.66 -4.25
CA ASP A 212 -20.40 -27.99 -4.23
C ASP A 212 -20.90 -28.73 -5.46
N GLN A 213 -20.05 -28.88 -6.51
CA GLN A 213 -20.46 -29.56 -7.74
C GLN A 213 -19.27 -30.21 -8.44
N LEU A 214 -19.56 -31.19 -9.35
CA LEU A 214 -18.54 -31.88 -10.15
C LEU A 214 -18.08 -31.04 -11.36
N GLN A 215 -19.00 -30.29 -11.97
CA GLN A 215 -18.72 -29.51 -13.17
C GLN A 215 -17.95 -28.25 -12.83
N PRO A 216 -16.92 -27.88 -13.60
CA PRO A 216 -16.20 -26.63 -13.43
C PRO A 216 -17.12 -25.40 -13.51
N VAL A 217 -16.72 -24.31 -12.85
CA VAL A 217 -17.42 -23.03 -12.88
C VAL A 217 -16.58 -22.00 -13.64
N LEU A 218 -17.23 -21.30 -14.59
CA LEU A 218 -16.62 -20.17 -15.28
C LEU A 218 -16.84 -18.89 -14.49
N HIS A 219 -15.77 -18.21 -14.13
CA HIS A 219 -15.81 -16.89 -13.53
C HIS A 219 -15.54 -15.80 -14.56
N LYS A 220 -16.17 -14.64 -14.39
CA LYS A 220 -16.01 -13.46 -15.22
C LYS A 220 -15.88 -12.24 -14.32
N GLN A 221 -14.82 -11.45 -14.55
CA GLN A 221 -14.52 -10.28 -13.74
C GLN A 221 -14.21 -9.08 -14.64
N GLU A 222 -14.75 -7.90 -14.31
CA GLU A 222 -14.38 -6.65 -14.97
C GLU A 222 -12.92 -6.33 -14.70
N TYR A 223 -12.15 -6.06 -15.77
CA TYR A 223 -10.70 -5.90 -15.66
C TYR A 223 -10.16 -5.08 -16.83
N ALA A 224 -9.99 -3.77 -16.63
CA ALA A 224 -9.34 -2.90 -17.60
C ALA A 224 -7.82 -3.04 -17.54
N LYS A 225 -7.18 -3.16 -18.69
CA LYS A 225 -5.73 -3.29 -18.87
C LYS A 225 -5.14 -2.00 -19.45
N PRO A 226 -3.85 -1.74 -19.31
CA PRO A 226 -3.18 -0.62 -19.95
C PRO A 226 -3.49 -0.54 -21.46
N GLY A 227 -3.83 0.65 -21.90
CA GLY A 227 -4.26 0.88 -23.29
C GLY A 227 -5.76 0.80 -23.55
N ASP A 228 -6.55 0.14 -22.69
CA ASP A 228 -8.00 0.09 -22.83
C ASP A 228 -8.62 1.49 -22.74
N GLU A 229 -9.72 1.71 -23.44
CA GLU A 229 -10.47 2.96 -23.33
C GLU A 229 -11.07 3.12 -21.93
N LEU A 230 -11.08 4.35 -21.44
CA LEU A 230 -11.67 4.72 -20.17
C LEU A 230 -12.90 5.61 -20.36
N PRO A 231 -13.93 5.48 -19.49
CA PRO A 231 -15.10 6.35 -19.56
C PRO A 231 -14.70 7.81 -19.34
N GLN A 232 -15.35 8.70 -20.08
CA GLN A 232 -15.10 10.14 -19.99
C GLN A 232 -16.24 10.82 -19.23
N ARG A 233 -15.89 11.65 -18.26
CA ARG A 233 -16.83 12.37 -17.40
C ARG A 233 -16.77 13.86 -17.69
N THR A 234 -17.94 14.49 -17.77
CA THR A 234 -18.05 15.95 -17.88
C THR A 234 -18.91 16.45 -16.73
N PRO A 235 -18.35 17.17 -15.76
CA PRO A 235 -19.12 17.71 -14.66
C PRO A 235 -20.04 18.83 -15.15
N CYS A 236 -21.28 18.79 -14.71
CA CYS A 236 -22.33 19.72 -15.10
C CYS A 236 -22.97 20.37 -13.88
N ILE A 237 -23.22 21.68 -13.93
CA ILE A 237 -24.16 22.38 -13.06
C ILE A 237 -25.45 22.59 -13.84
N ILE A 238 -26.59 22.22 -13.25
CA ILE A 238 -27.92 22.41 -13.85
C ILE A 238 -28.73 23.34 -12.94
N GLU A 239 -29.16 24.48 -13.47
CA GLU A 239 -30.06 25.39 -12.77
C GLU A 239 -31.47 24.82 -12.73
N VAL A 240 -32.00 24.54 -11.53
CA VAL A 240 -33.29 23.88 -11.37
C VAL A 240 -34.44 24.70 -11.97
N ALA A 241 -34.42 26.02 -11.82
CA ALA A 241 -35.53 26.86 -12.32
C ALA A 241 -35.66 26.81 -13.85
N THR A 242 -34.55 26.86 -14.58
CA THR A 242 -34.49 27.05 -16.02
C THR A 242 -34.13 25.81 -16.83
N GLY A 243 -33.43 24.84 -16.23
CA GLY A 243 -32.81 23.72 -16.93
C GLY A 243 -31.44 24.10 -17.60
N ARG A 244 -30.98 25.33 -17.42
CA ARG A 244 -29.68 25.76 -17.98
C ARG A 244 -28.55 24.87 -17.46
N THR A 245 -27.83 24.23 -18.37
CA THR A 245 -26.70 23.35 -18.08
C THR A 245 -25.39 24.06 -18.36
N ILE A 246 -24.46 24.01 -17.43
CA ILE A 246 -23.14 24.62 -17.47
C ILE A 246 -22.10 23.50 -17.34
N SER A 247 -21.08 23.50 -18.21
CA SER A 247 -20.01 22.51 -18.21
C SER A 247 -18.67 23.20 -18.53
N PRO A 248 -17.52 22.65 -18.09
CA PRO A 248 -16.23 23.18 -18.49
C PRO A 248 -15.99 22.99 -19.98
N ALA A 249 -15.07 23.77 -20.54
CA ALA A 249 -14.61 23.58 -21.90
C ALA A 249 -13.91 22.19 -22.03
N PRO A 250 -14.18 21.43 -23.11
CA PRO A 250 -13.68 20.05 -23.25
C PRO A 250 -12.15 19.91 -23.19
N ASP A 251 -11.40 20.90 -23.64
CA ASP A 251 -9.94 20.92 -23.63
C ASP A 251 -9.35 21.00 -22.20
N LEU A 252 -10.08 21.55 -21.23
CA LEU A 252 -9.65 21.58 -19.82
C LEU A 252 -9.60 20.20 -19.18
N ILE A 253 -10.41 19.28 -19.67
CA ILE A 253 -10.59 17.93 -19.11
C ILE A 253 -10.32 16.82 -20.14
N ALA A 254 -9.60 17.15 -21.21
CA ALA A 254 -9.25 16.19 -22.26
C ALA A 254 -8.25 15.14 -21.76
N ASN A 255 -8.26 13.96 -22.42
CA ASN A 255 -7.35 12.87 -22.08
C ASN A 255 -7.42 12.45 -20.60
N GLN A 256 -8.63 12.24 -20.09
CA GLN A 256 -8.85 11.81 -18.70
C GLN A 256 -8.35 10.39 -18.46
N TYR A 257 -7.59 10.20 -17.37
CA TYR A 257 -7.53 8.94 -16.66
C TYR A 257 -8.74 8.82 -15.73
N ALA A 258 -8.95 9.83 -14.90
CA ALA A 258 -10.08 9.90 -13.98
C ALA A 258 -10.54 11.36 -13.78
N LEU A 259 -11.82 11.52 -13.47
CA LEU A 259 -12.39 12.76 -12.97
C LEU A 259 -13.23 12.43 -11.74
N GLN A 260 -12.89 13.04 -10.59
CA GLN A 260 -13.56 12.85 -9.31
C GLN A 260 -14.40 14.07 -8.96
N GLY A 261 -15.52 13.87 -8.29
CA GLY A 261 -16.53 14.88 -8.06
C GLY A 261 -17.63 14.80 -9.11
N PRO A 262 -18.50 15.82 -9.23
CA PRO A 262 -18.44 17.16 -8.61
C PRO A 262 -18.88 17.19 -7.15
N ALA A 263 -18.32 18.10 -6.35
CA ALA A 263 -18.71 18.40 -4.99
C ALA A 263 -19.06 19.89 -4.84
N TRP A 264 -20.18 20.20 -4.19
CA TRP A 264 -20.60 21.57 -3.96
C TRP A 264 -19.72 22.25 -2.90
N ARG A 265 -19.49 23.55 -3.10
CA ARG A 265 -19.07 24.46 -2.04
C ARG A 265 -20.21 24.65 -1.04
N SER A 266 -19.85 24.90 0.22
CA SER A 266 -20.83 25.16 1.30
C SER A 266 -21.71 26.40 1.04
N ASP A 267 -21.21 27.37 0.26
CA ASP A 267 -21.88 28.62 -0.09
C ASP A 267 -22.72 28.55 -1.40
N SER A 268 -22.87 27.39 -2.02
CA SER A 268 -23.61 27.14 -3.25
C SER A 268 -23.12 27.90 -4.51
N ARG A 269 -21.96 28.59 -4.45
CA ARG A 269 -21.47 29.40 -5.58
C ARG A 269 -20.87 28.58 -6.72
N GLY A 270 -20.50 27.33 -6.47
CA GLY A 270 -19.87 26.48 -7.50
C GLY A 270 -19.58 25.09 -6.99
N ILE A 271 -19.02 24.30 -7.89
CA ILE A 271 -18.56 22.93 -7.64
C ILE A 271 -17.06 22.82 -7.78
N ARG A 272 -16.47 21.87 -7.07
CA ARG A 272 -15.07 21.47 -7.20
C ARG A 272 -14.99 20.05 -7.74
N PHE A 273 -14.02 19.80 -8.61
CA PHE A 273 -13.75 18.48 -9.16
C PHE A 273 -12.25 18.31 -9.40
N GLU A 274 -11.80 17.05 -9.34
CA GLU A 274 -10.41 16.69 -9.52
C GLU A 274 -10.23 16.00 -10.88
N TYR A 275 -9.22 16.44 -11.61
CA TYR A 275 -8.87 15.92 -12.92
C TYR A 275 -7.48 15.29 -12.89
N ASN A 276 -7.41 14.01 -13.24
CA ASN A 276 -6.18 13.26 -13.43
C ASN A 276 -6.01 12.96 -14.92
N GLN A 277 -4.96 13.49 -15.51
CA GLN A 277 -4.63 13.25 -16.91
C GLN A 277 -4.09 11.84 -17.10
N ARG A 278 -4.51 11.16 -18.18
CA ARG A 278 -3.96 9.86 -18.52
C ARG A 278 -2.48 9.98 -18.90
N GLY A 279 -1.64 9.09 -18.35
CA GLY A 279 -0.19 9.20 -18.32
C GLY A 279 0.33 9.88 -17.06
N HIS A 280 -0.57 10.47 -16.24
CA HIS A 280 -0.33 10.96 -14.87
C HIS A 280 0.70 12.11 -14.75
N HIS A 281 1.03 12.81 -15.85
CA HIS A 281 1.93 13.95 -15.79
C HIS A 281 1.29 15.22 -15.21
N LEU A 282 -0.04 15.25 -15.12
CA LEU A 282 -0.83 16.40 -14.72
C LEU A 282 -2.00 15.98 -13.84
N TYR A 283 -2.11 16.60 -12.67
CA TYR A 283 -3.26 16.50 -11.79
C TYR A 283 -3.74 17.90 -11.41
N ARG A 284 -5.06 18.14 -11.44
CA ARG A 284 -5.64 19.45 -11.15
C ARG A 284 -6.87 19.35 -10.26
N ILE A 285 -7.03 20.34 -9.40
CA ILE A 285 -8.30 20.65 -8.75
C ILE A 285 -8.86 21.89 -9.41
N TYR A 286 -10.07 21.78 -9.93
CA TYR A 286 -10.81 22.85 -10.53
C TYR A 286 -11.98 23.30 -9.66
N GLU A 287 -12.32 24.59 -9.74
CA GLU A 287 -13.60 25.12 -9.30
C GLU A 287 -14.34 25.69 -10.51
N MET A 288 -15.63 25.30 -10.66
CA MET A 288 -16.52 25.85 -11.67
C MET A 288 -17.69 26.52 -10.94
N THR A 289 -17.86 27.81 -11.18
CA THR A 289 -18.95 28.59 -10.58
C THR A 289 -20.25 28.48 -11.34
N THR A 290 -21.37 28.86 -10.72
CA THR A 290 -22.72 28.81 -11.32
C THR A 290 -22.91 29.78 -12.50
N ASP A 291 -21.98 30.68 -12.78
CA ASP A 291 -21.94 31.49 -14.00
C ASP A 291 -21.11 30.85 -15.13
N GLY A 292 -20.40 29.75 -14.85
CA GLY A 292 -19.60 29.01 -15.82
C GLY A 292 -18.10 29.36 -15.84
N THR A 293 -17.64 30.20 -14.93
CA THR A 293 -16.22 30.48 -14.79
C THR A 293 -15.49 29.27 -14.21
N VAL A 294 -14.42 28.80 -14.84
CA VAL A 294 -13.58 27.72 -14.36
C VAL A 294 -12.21 28.25 -13.95
N SER A 295 -11.81 27.92 -12.72
CA SER A 295 -10.51 28.30 -12.16
C SER A 295 -9.72 27.05 -11.75
N THR A 296 -8.40 27.06 -11.95
CA THR A 296 -7.49 26.06 -11.40
C THR A 296 -7.15 26.46 -9.98
N LEU A 297 -7.52 25.61 -9.02
CA LEU A 297 -7.18 25.83 -7.61
C LEU A 297 -5.80 25.31 -7.28
N ILE A 298 -5.49 24.09 -7.69
CA ILE A 298 -4.22 23.38 -7.47
C ILE A 298 -3.81 22.71 -8.77
N GLU A 299 -2.53 22.78 -9.09
CA GLU A 299 -1.92 22.06 -10.21
C GLU A 299 -0.67 21.31 -9.74
N GLU A 300 -0.66 19.99 -9.96
CA GLU A 300 0.52 19.16 -9.79
C GLU A 300 1.03 18.72 -11.17
N ARG A 301 2.33 18.87 -11.42
CA ARG A 301 3.01 18.42 -12.64
C ARG A 301 4.25 17.63 -12.31
N ALA A 302 4.52 16.63 -13.16
CA ALA A 302 5.75 15.86 -13.10
C ALA A 302 6.18 15.45 -14.52
N ASP A 303 7.49 15.39 -14.75
CA ASP A 303 8.06 14.82 -15.98
C ASP A 303 7.89 13.30 -16.03
N THR A 304 7.73 12.67 -14.86
CA THR A 304 7.49 11.24 -14.67
C THR A 304 6.00 11.00 -14.43
N TYR A 305 5.55 11.06 -13.18
CA TYR A 305 4.15 10.94 -12.79
C TYR A 305 3.86 11.75 -11.52
N VAL A 306 2.62 12.20 -11.40
CA VAL A 306 2.05 12.66 -10.12
C VAL A 306 1.53 11.44 -9.39
N ARG A 307 1.99 11.22 -8.16
CA ARG A 307 1.57 10.09 -7.34
C ARG A 307 0.19 10.35 -6.75
N TYR A 308 -0.85 10.27 -7.58
CA TYR A 308 -2.23 10.58 -7.21
C TYR A 308 -2.82 9.64 -6.14
N SER A 309 -2.28 8.43 -6.00
CA SER A 309 -2.70 7.47 -4.97
C SER A 309 -2.36 7.91 -3.54
N ASN A 310 -1.45 8.90 -3.38
CA ASN A 310 -1.03 9.44 -2.09
C ASN A 310 -1.57 10.86 -1.84
N ASN A 311 -2.39 11.41 -2.72
CA ASN A 311 -2.97 12.73 -2.55
C ASN A 311 -3.85 12.80 -1.30
N TYR A 312 -3.72 13.88 -0.56
CA TYR A 312 -4.60 14.22 0.55
C TYR A 312 -5.16 15.61 0.35
N ARG A 313 -6.47 15.77 0.48
CA ARG A 313 -7.20 17.02 0.35
C ARG A 313 -8.15 17.20 1.51
N GLN A 314 -8.17 18.39 2.10
CA GLN A 314 -9.13 18.78 3.12
C GLN A 314 -9.46 20.26 2.96
N GLU A 315 -10.75 20.59 2.81
CA GLU A 315 -11.23 21.95 2.86
C GLU A 315 -11.26 22.43 4.30
N LEU A 316 -10.78 23.65 4.53
CA LEU A 316 -10.70 24.32 5.82
C LEU A 316 -11.36 25.70 5.75
N GLN A 317 -11.72 26.24 6.90
CA GLN A 317 -12.20 27.63 7.07
C GLN A 317 -13.40 27.96 6.15
N GLY A 318 -14.39 27.07 6.12
CA GLY A 318 -15.59 27.28 5.27
C GLY A 318 -15.27 27.31 3.79
N ASP A 319 -14.44 26.40 3.31
CA ASP A 319 -14.00 26.23 1.92
C ASP A 319 -13.08 27.35 1.39
N SER A 320 -12.54 28.22 2.24
CA SER A 320 -11.63 29.30 1.80
C SER A 320 -10.18 28.85 1.65
N THR A 321 -9.81 27.74 2.27
CA THR A 321 -8.47 27.17 2.25
C THR A 321 -8.53 25.69 1.94
N ILE A 322 -7.59 25.16 1.15
CA ILE A 322 -7.41 23.73 0.95
C ILE A 322 -6.06 23.33 1.55
N LEU A 323 -6.08 22.34 2.47
CA LEU A 323 -4.89 21.60 2.87
C LEU A 323 -4.62 20.50 1.85
N TRP A 324 -3.41 20.44 1.36
CA TRP A 324 -2.98 19.55 0.29
C TRP A 324 -1.65 18.89 0.59
N LEU A 325 -1.53 17.59 0.30
CA LEU A 325 -0.25 16.87 0.32
C LEU A 325 0.36 16.89 -1.09
N SER A 326 1.56 17.44 -1.23
CA SER A 326 2.25 17.62 -2.51
C SER A 326 3.69 17.13 -2.45
N GLU A 327 4.17 16.56 -3.56
CA GLU A 327 5.57 16.17 -3.76
C GLU A 327 6.34 17.18 -4.63
N ARG A 328 5.83 18.42 -4.81
CA ARG A 328 6.37 19.45 -5.73
C ARG A 328 7.78 19.91 -5.39
N ASP A 329 8.24 19.75 -4.16
CA ASP A 329 9.61 20.05 -3.71
C ASP A 329 10.52 18.80 -3.63
N GLY A 330 10.03 17.63 -4.09
CA GLY A 330 10.77 16.38 -4.11
C GLY A 330 10.45 15.43 -2.95
N TYR A 331 9.64 15.87 -1.99
CA TYR A 331 9.17 15.06 -0.85
C TYR A 331 7.69 15.31 -0.60
N PRO A 332 6.92 14.32 -0.07
CA PRO A 332 5.54 14.56 0.33
C PRO A 332 5.48 15.54 1.50
N HIS A 333 4.98 16.74 1.27
CA HIS A 333 4.83 17.80 2.26
C HIS A 333 3.44 18.42 2.26
N LEU A 334 3.05 19.02 3.40
CA LEU A 334 1.78 19.70 3.56
C LEU A 334 1.87 21.13 3.07
N TYR A 335 0.86 21.55 2.31
CA TYR A 335 0.66 22.88 1.77
C TYR A 335 -0.76 23.35 2.06
N THR A 336 -0.93 24.65 2.25
CA THR A 336 -2.25 25.28 2.21
C THR A 336 -2.37 26.15 0.96
N PHE A 337 -3.55 26.13 0.33
CA PHE A 337 -3.89 26.97 -0.81
C PHE A 337 -5.02 27.92 -0.40
N ASP A 338 -4.81 29.24 -0.59
CA ASP A 338 -5.86 30.26 -0.43
C ASP A 338 -6.74 30.26 -1.69
N VAL A 339 -7.89 29.63 -1.58
CA VAL A 339 -8.84 29.51 -2.69
C VAL A 339 -10.00 30.52 -2.60
N ALA A 340 -10.04 31.37 -1.56
CA ALA A 340 -11.00 32.46 -1.47
C ALA A 340 -10.81 33.48 -2.59
N SER A 341 -9.56 33.73 -2.97
CA SER A 341 -9.18 34.71 -4.00
C SER A 341 -9.46 34.23 -5.44
N ALA A 342 -9.64 32.95 -5.69
CA ALA A 342 -9.95 32.41 -7.02
C ALA A 342 -11.24 32.97 -7.63
N ALA A 343 -12.19 33.39 -6.79
CA ALA A 343 -13.45 34.00 -7.20
C ALA A 343 -13.36 35.50 -7.56
N THR A 344 -12.19 36.14 -7.39
CA THR A 344 -12.02 37.61 -7.55
C THR A 344 -11.07 37.98 -8.68
N THR A 345 -10.99 37.20 -9.77
CA THR A 345 -10.22 37.67 -10.94
C THR A 345 -10.88 38.97 -11.48
N PRO A 346 -10.16 40.11 -11.51
CA PRO A 346 -10.76 41.38 -11.91
C PRO A 346 -11.30 41.33 -13.37
N LYS A 347 -12.54 41.73 -13.55
CA LYS A 347 -13.08 42.09 -14.89
C LYS A 347 -12.25 43.23 -15.45
N GLY A 348 -11.10 42.95 -16.12
CA GLY A 348 -10.27 44.01 -16.63
C GLY A 348 -9.01 43.63 -17.39
N ALA A 349 -8.68 42.39 -17.60
CA ALA A 349 -7.57 42.01 -18.45
C ALA A 349 -7.98 42.17 -19.94
N ARG A 350 -7.41 43.15 -20.62
CA ARG A 350 -7.58 43.40 -22.06
C ARG A 350 -7.37 42.13 -22.87
N LYS A 351 -8.39 41.76 -23.67
CA LYS A 351 -8.32 40.66 -24.65
C LYS A 351 -7.27 41.03 -25.71
N THR A 352 -6.05 40.55 -25.56
CA THR A 352 -5.13 40.39 -26.69
C THR A 352 -5.44 39.02 -27.29
N ALA A 353 -5.74 39.00 -28.61
CA ALA A 353 -6.09 37.77 -29.32
C ALA A 353 -5.01 36.69 -29.14
N PRO A 354 -5.40 35.42 -28.87
CA PRO A 354 -4.41 34.35 -28.66
C PRO A 354 -3.74 34.00 -29.99
N ARG A 355 -2.40 33.99 -29.99
CA ARG A 355 -1.61 33.29 -31.00
C ARG A 355 -1.91 31.78 -30.87
N ARG A 356 -2.22 31.14 -32.01
CA ARG A 356 -2.39 29.71 -32.12
C ARG A 356 -1.18 29.00 -31.50
N GLY A 357 -1.41 28.18 -30.42
CA GLY A 357 -0.46 27.21 -29.97
C GLY A 357 -0.05 27.24 -28.49
N SER A 358 -0.87 27.77 -27.56
CA SER A 358 -0.64 27.53 -26.10
C SER A 358 -1.89 27.90 -25.34
N ALA A 359 -2.56 26.92 -24.76
CA ALA A 359 -3.50 27.17 -23.68
C ALA A 359 -2.64 27.66 -22.48
N THR A 360 -2.62 28.96 -22.23
CA THR A 360 -2.05 29.49 -20.98
C THR A 360 -2.90 28.97 -19.83
N ALA A 361 -2.34 28.03 -19.06
CA ALA A 361 -2.92 27.61 -17.79
C ALA A 361 -3.15 28.85 -16.93
N ALA A 362 -4.37 29.06 -16.43
CA ALA A 362 -4.60 30.05 -15.39
C ALA A 362 -3.67 29.70 -14.21
N ALA A 363 -3.01 30.70 -13.63
CA ALA A 363 -2.14 30.47 -12.48
C ALA A 363 -2.94 29.82 -11.37
N GLU A 364 -2.35 28.82 -10.70
CA GLU A 364 -2.95 28.21 -9.51
C GLU A 364 -3.11 29.24 -8.38
N CYS A 365 -3.92 28.90 -7.39
CA CYS A 365 -4.12 29.76 -6.21
C CYS A 365 -2.83 29.92 -5.40
N PRO A 366 -2.68 31.06 -4.67
CA PRO A 366 -1.55 31.25 -3.76
C PRO A 366 -1.43 30.10 -2.75
N SER A 367 -0.21 29.59 -2.60
CA SER A 367 0.07 28.48 -1.70
C SER A 367 1.11 28.83 -0.64
N ARG A 368 1.04 28.12 0.49
CA ARG A 368 2.02 28.19 1.55
C ARG A 368 2.44 26.79 1.96
N GLN A 369 3.73 26.51 1.92
CA GLN A 369 4.30 25.26 2.42
C GLN A 369 4.31 25.26 3.95
N LEU A 370 3.76 24.22 4.57
CA LEU A 370 3.69 24.05 6.02
C LEU A 370 4.82 23.20 6.58
N THR A 371 5.24 22.19 5.82
CA THR A 371 6.35 21.29 6.18
C THR A 371 7.38 21.25 5.06
N SER A 372 8.67 21.10 5.40
CA SER A 372 9.76 21.09 4.41
C SER A 372 10.96 20.28 4.92
N GLY A 373 11.82 19.85 4.01
CA GLY A 373 13.05 19.12 4.33
C GLY A 373 13.14 17.74 3.66
N PRO A 374 14.26 17.00 3.83
CA PRO A 374 14.47 15.71 3.18
C PRO A 374 13.77 14.55 3.94
N TRP A 375 12.46 14.65 4.15
CA TRP A 375 11.64 13.69 4.88
C TRP A 375 10.21 13.69 4.33
N CYS A 376 9.42 12.68 4.67
CA CYS A 376 8.12 12.43 4.06
C CYS A 376 6.99 12.52 5.08
N VAL A 377 5.98 13.36 4.85
CA VAL A 377 4.67 13.23 5.48
C VAL A 377 3.99 11.98 4.93
N ARG A 378 3.52 11.11 5.82
CA ARG A 378 2.89 9.84 5.43
C ARG A 378 1.37 9.90 5.43
N ARG A 379 0.80 10.52 6.43
CA ARG A 379 -0.65 10.62 6.59
C ARG A 379 -1.04 11.75 7.53
N VAL A 380 -2.05 12.53 7.18
CA VAL A 380 -2.75 13.40 8.12
C VAL A 380 -3.64 12.53 9.00
N VAL A 381 -3.48 12.62 10.31
CA VAL A 381 -4.21 11.82 11.31
C VAL A 381 -5.48 12.54 11.73
N HIS A 382 -5.36 13.85 12.02
CA HIS A 382 -6.47 14.69 12.47
C HIS A 382 -6.18 16.16 12.23
N ILE A 383 -7.22 16.92 12.00
CA ILE A 383 -7.19 18.38 11.94
C ILE A 383 -8.18 18.90 12.96
N ASP A 384 -7.70 19.73 13.83
CA ASP A 384 -8.50 20.46 14.81
C ASP A 384 -8.50 21.95 14.43
N GLU A 385 -9.51 22.35 13.67
CA GLU A 385 -9.63 23.74 13.22
C GLU A 385 -9.89 24.71 14.38
N GLU A 386 -10.57 24.27 15.43
CA GLU A 386 -10.91 25.09 16.57
C GLU A 386 -9.65 25.48 17.37
N ARG A 387 -8.75 24.51 17.62
CA ARG A 387 -7.45 24.77 18.26
C ARG A 387 -6.36 25.20 17.27
N GLY A 388 -6.62 25.10 15.97
CA GLY A 388 -5.67 25.41 14.91
C GLY A 388 -4.52 24.43 14.83
N LEU A 389 -4.77 23.12 14.96
CA LEU A 389 -3.75 22.05 15.01
C LEU A 389 -3.91 21.03 13.88
N ILE A 390 -2.78 20.51 13.40
CA ILE A 390 -2.70 19.33 12.50
C ILE A 390 -1.90 18.25 13.21
N PHE A 391 -2.43 17.03 13.22
CA PHE A 391 -1.76 15.81 13.65
C PHE A 391 -1.46 14.94 12.41
N PHE A 392 -0.24 14.49 12.26
CA PHE A 392 0.16 13.70 11.11
C PHE A 392 1.28 12.71 11.44
N THR A 393 1.46 11.70 10.60
CA THR A 393 2.62 10.82 10.65
C THR A 393 3.63 11.21 9.58
N ALA A 394 4.91 11.01 9.90
CA ALA A 394 6.01 11.22 8.96
C ALA A 394 7.14 10.24 9.23
N ASN A 395 8.04 10.11 8.26
CA ASN A 395 9.26 9.32 8.39
C ASN A 395 10.46 10.05 7.78
N GLY A 396 11.67 9.68 8.23
CA GLY A 396 12.93 10.22 7.72
C GLY A 396 13.32 11.60 8.26
N ARG A 397 12.55 12.18 9.20
CA ARG A 397 12.86 13.47 9.81
C ARG A 397 13.91 13.36 10.90
N ASN A 398 13.86 12.30 11.69
CA ASN A 398 14.81 12.08 12.77
C ASN A 398 16.11 11.48 12.22
N THR A 399 17.24 12.02 12.62
CA THR A 399 18.57 11.59 12.15
C THR A 399 19.12 10.47 13.03
N GLY A 400 19.89 9.56 12.44
CA GLY A 400 20.59 8.49 13.19
C GLY A 400 19.77 7.23 13.40
N GLU A 401 18.57 7.13 12.81
CA GLU A 401 17.72 5.94 12.82
C GLU A 401 17.37 5.47 11.41
N ASP A 402 16.63 4.37 11.31
CA ASP A 402 16.07 3.91 10.03
C ASP A 402 15.08 4.96 9.48
N PRO A 403 15.34 5.55 8.31
CA PRO A 403 14.51 6.63 7.76
C PRO A 403 13.10 6.19 7.36
N TYR A 404 12.74 4.93 7.51
CA TYR A 404 11.39 4.42 7.31
C TYR A 404 10.56 4.37 8.60
N ASN A 405 11.17 4.59 9.77
CA ASN A 405 10.45 4.63 11.03
C ASN A 405 9.37 5.72 11.01
N ILE A 406 8.17 5.34 11.40
CA ILE A 406 7.02 6.22 11.49
C ILE A 406 7.01 6.90 12.85
N HIS A 407 6.93 8.24 12.84
CA HIS A 407 6.72 9.06 14.01
C HIS A 407 5.42 9.87 13.88
N TYR A 408 4.86 10.27 15.01
CA TYR A 408 3.67 11.11 15.09
C TYR A 408 4.07 12.53 15.44
N TYR A 409 3.52 13.48 14.73
CA TYR A 409 3.80 14.90 14.87
C TYR A 409 2.51 15.69 15.06
N CYS A 410 2.64 16.82 15.76
CA CYS A 410 1.63 17.86 15.83
C CYS A 410 2.26 19.20 15.47
N MET A 411 1.53 20.05 14.75
CA MET A 411 1.92 21.44 14.48
C MET A 411 0.70 22.34 14.38
N ARG A 412 0.91 23.66 14.39
CA ARG A 412 -0.15 24.61 14.11
C ARG A 412 -0.51 24.61 12.63
N LEU A 413 -1.78 24.98 12.33
CA LEU A 413 -2.28 25.15 10.93
C LEU A 413 -1.51 26.21 10.14
N ASP A 414 -0.76 27.08 10.83
CA ASP A 414 0.13 28.06 10.20
C ASP A 414 1.54 27.52 9.93
N GLY A 415 1.80 26.22 10.15
CA GLY A 415 3.10 25.58 9.93
C GLY A 415 4.13 25.83 11.03
N THR A 416 3.76 26.51 12.12
CA THR A 416 4.65 26.76 13.25
C THR A 416 4.54 25.67 14.33
N HIS A 417 5.53 25.60 15.23
CA HIS A 417 5.53 24.72 16.42
C HIS A 417 5.41 23.21 16.06
N LEU A 418 6.20 22.77 15.07
CA LEU A 418 6.29 21.35 14.76
C LEU A 418 6.92 20.57 15.92
N THR A 419 6.12 19.72 16.57
CA THR A 419 6.47 18.93 17.75
C THR A 419 6.43 17.43 17.42
N ASP A 420 7.47 16.70 17.78
CA ASP A 420 7.51 15.25 17.75
C ASP A 420 6.78 14.70 18.98
N LEU A 421 5.75 13.87 18.76
CA LEU A 421 4.96 13.27 19.83
C LEU A 421 5.50 11.91 20.27
N THR A 422 6.42 11.31 19.50
CA THR A 422 6.95 9.95 19.67
C THR A 422 8.47 9.95 19.44
N PRO A 423 9.26 10.48 20.38
CA PRO A 423 10.67 10.84 20.14
C PRO A 423 11.66 9.66 20.18
N GLU A 424 11.26 8.46 20.57
CA GLU A 424 12.16 7.31 20.63
C GLU A 424 12.56 6.85 19.22
N PRO A 425 13.84 6.44 18.98
CA PRO A 425 14.31 6.03 17.66
C PRO A 425 13.80 4.63 17.28
N ALA A 426 12.53 4.54 16.94
CA ALA A 426 11.83 3.29 16.62
C ALA A 426 10.65 3.55 15.67
N ASN A 427 9.99 2.48 15.24
CA ASN A 427 8.74 2.58 14.49
C ASN A 427 7.55 2.61 15.46
N HIS A 428 6.70 3.62 15.33
CA HIS A 428 5.61 3.94 16.28
C HIS A 428 4.22 3.61 15.73
N SER A 429 3.33 3.22 16.65
CA SER A 429 1.90 3.06 16.41
C SER A 429 1.13 3.67 17.59
N ALA A 430 0.43 4.79 17.36
CA ALA A 430 -0.25 5.53 18.42
C ALA A 430 -1.77 5.54 18.27
N ARG A 431 -2.47 5.53 19.42
CA ARG A 431 -3.91 5.71 19.54
C ARG A 431 -4.22 6.94 20.39
N PHE A 432 -4.83 7.93 19.79
CA PHE A 432 -5.23 9.17 20.46
C PHE A 432 -6.55 9.00 21.21
N ASN A 433 -6.74 9.79 22.28
CA ASN A 433 -8.06 10.02 22.85
C ASN A 433 -8.92 10.88 21.90
N ALA A 434 -10.23 11.01 22.17
CA ALA A 434 -11.16 11.71 21.27
C ALA A 434 -10.83 13.20 21.10
N SER A 435 -10.30 13.85 22.14
CA SER A 435 -9.93 15.27 22.13
C SER A 435 -8.50 15.54 21.62
N TYR A 436 -7.74 14.51 21.24
CA TYR A 436 -6.33 14.65 20.80
C TYR A 436 -5.46 15.45 21.79
N THR A 437 -5.64 15.18 23.09
CA THR A 437 -4.85 15.76 24.19
C THR A 437 -3.90 14.73 24.81
N ALA A 438 -4.08 13.46 24.50
CA ALA A 438 -3.24 12.36 24.94
C ALA A 438 -3.20 11.25 23.90
N LEU A 439 -2.17 10.42 23.95
CA LEU A 439 -2.02 9.24 23.12
C LEU A 439 -1.42 8.09 23.91
N ILE A 440 -1.69 6.87 23.46
CA ILE A 440 -0.97 5.68 23.88
C ILE A 440 -0.19 5.19 22.66
N ASP A 441 1.11 5.16 22.81
CA ASP A 441 2.09 4.88 21.79
C ASP A 441 2.77 3.55 22.07
N THR A 442 2.79 2.65 21.07
CA THR A 442 3.57 1.42 21.11
C THR A 442 4.64 1.50 20.05
N TYR A 443 5.89 1.34 20.46
CA TYR A 443 7.02 1.41 19.55
C TYR A 443 7.93 0.19 19.67
N SER A 444 8.58 -0.16 18.58
CA SER A 444 9.56 -1.25 18.50
C SER A 444 10.45 -1.06 17.27
N THR A 445 11.56 -1.79 17.23
CA THR A 445 12.34 -2.06 16.01
C THR A 445 12.23 -3.55 15.66
N VAL A 446 12.80 -4.00 14.55
CA VAL A 446 12.74 -5.43 14.18
C VAL A 446 13.43 -6.34 15.18
N ASP A 447 14.40 -5.81 15.93
CA ASP A 447 15.26 -6.51 16.91
C ASP A 447 14.98 -6.10 18.36
N THR A 448 14.12 -5.10 18.59
CA THR A 448 13.77 -4.63 19.93
C THR A 448 12.29 -4.86 20.21
N PRO A 449 11.93 -5.60 21.28
CA PRO A 449 10.54 -5.87 21.63
C PRO A 449 9.73 -4.61 21.92
N PRO A 450 8.38 -4.67 21.79
CA PRO A 450 7.51 -3.52 21.97
C PRO A 450 7.58 -2.90 23.36
N VAL A 451 7.58 -1.57 23.39
CA VAL A 451 7.35 -0.75 24.58
C VAL A 451 6.10 0.08 24.35
N THR A 452 5.20 0.11 25.34
CA THR A 452 3.96 0.91 25.29
C THR A 452 4.01 2.01 26.33
N VAL A 453 3.75 3.25 25.91
CA VAL A 453 3.84 4.46 26.72
C VAL A 453 2.56 5.28 26.57
N ALA A 454 1.94 5.70 27.65
CA ALA A 454 0.90 6.71 27.61
C ALA A 454 1.54 8.10 27.72
N ARG A 455 1.12 9.04 26.85
CA ARG A 455 1.69 10.40 26.77
C ARG A 455 0.59 11.44 26.77
N THR A 456 0.88 12.60 27.38
CA THR A 456 0.05 13.80 27.26
C THR A 456 0.67 14.76 26.26
N ILE A 457 -0.18 15.42 25.47
CA ILE A 457 0.25 16.37 24.43
C ILE A 457 0.26 17.77 25.04
N PRO A 458 1.40 18.47 25.05
CA PRO A 458 1.47 19.83 25.59
C PRO A 458 0.59 20.81 24.82
N GLN A 459 -0.25 21.55 25.49
CA GLN A 459 -1.13 22.56 24.84
C GLN A 459 -0.35 23.64 24.09
N THR A 460 0.83 24.00 24.57
CA THR A 460 1.67 25.04 23.96
C THR A 460 2.52 24.53 22.79
N LEU A 461 2.64 23.22 22.59
CA LEU A 461 3.55 22.57 21.65
C LEU A 461 5.04 22.97 21.79
N ALA A 462 5.39 23.67 22.86
CA ALA A 462 6.76 24.13 23.12
C ALA A 462 7.59 23.15 23.98
N ALA A 463 6.93 22.16 24.55
CA ALA A 463 7.52 21.13 25.39
C ALA A 463 7.38 19.74 24.71
N LEU A 464 8.26 18.81 25.09
CA LEU A 464 8.10 17.42 24.69
C LEU A 464 6.92 16.78 25.46
N PRO A 465 6.24 15.79 24.88
CA PRO A 465 5.22 15.01 25.57
C PRO A 465 5.80 14.36 26.83
N THR A 466 5.10 14.45 27.94
CA THR A 466 5.44 13.66 29.14
C THR A 466 4.78 12.30 29.04
N GLY A 467 5.50 11.22 29.41
CA GLY A 467 5.02 9.88 29.25
C GLY A 467 5.24 8.98 30.47
N VAL A 468 4.35 7.97 30.63
CA VAL A 468 4.46 6.90 31.62
C VAL A 468 4.48 5.57 30.86
N THR A 469 5.51 4.75 31.08
CA THR A 469 5.59 3.40 30.50
C THR A 469 4.51 2.52 31.09
N LEU A 470 3.66 1.97 30.23
CA LEU A 470 2.61 1.02 30.59
C LEU A 470 3.12 -0.41 30.56
N ALA A 471 3.96 -0.73 29.56
CA ALA A 471 4.45 -2.08 29.34
C ALA A 471 5.81 -2.05 28.62
N THR A 472 6.64 -3.01 28.97
CA THR A 472 7.84 -3.41 28.21
C THR A 472 7.75 -4.90 28.00
N ALA A 473 7.63 -5.32 26.74
CA ALA A 473 7.41 -6.73 26.40
C ALA A 473 8.59 -7.62 26.82
N ASP A 474 8.29 -8.76 27.41
CA ASP A 474 9.25 -9.81 27.78
C ASP A 474 9.16 -10.98 26.79
N ILE A 475 10.25 -11.28 26.14
CA ILE A 475 10.39 -12.32 25.11
C ILE A 475 11.20 -13.54 25.60
N ALA A 476 11.39 -13.74 26.91
CA ALA A 476 12.18 -14.86 27.44
C ALA A 476 11.63 -16.22 26.98
N ALA A 477 10.31 -16.40 26.99
CA ALA A 477 9.67 -17.64 26.51
C ALA A 477 9.79 -17.80 24.98
N LEU A 478 9.80 -16.70 24.22
CA LEU A 478 10.00 -16.72 22.79
C LEU A 478 11.46 -17.11 22.45
N ASN A 479 12.43 -16.56 23.16
CA ASN A 479 13.85 -16.93 23.02
C ASN A 479 14.09 -18.41 23.36
N ALA A 480 13.43 -18.91 24.41
CA ALA A 480 13.50 -20.33 24.77
C ALA A 480 12.88 -21.25 23.69
N ALA A 481 11.97 -20.73 22.86
CA ALA A 481 11.38 -21.43 21.72
C ALA A 481 12.23 -21.35 20.44
N GLY A 482 13.41 -20.71 20.50
CA GLY A 482 14.35 -20.62 19.36
C GLY A 482 14.22 -19.35 18.51
N TYR A 483 13.56 -18.32 19.02
CA TYR A 483 13.49 -17.03 18.30
C TYR A 483 14.89 -16.43 18.09
N VAL A 484 15.12 -15.96 16.87
CA VAL A 484 16.31 -15.18 16.49
C VAL A 484 15.81 -13.87 15.87
N ALA A 485 16.16 -12.77 16.50
CA ALA A 485 15.85 -11.45 15.96
C ALA A 485 16.52 -11.24 14.59
N PRO A 486 15.82 -10.71 13.59
CA PRO A 486 16.47 -10.27 12.35
C PRO A 486 17.42 -9.11 12.65
N GLU A 487 18.59 -9.11 12.03
CA GLU A 487 19.58 -8.05 12.20
C GLU A 487 19.30 -6.91 11.21
N PRO A 488 19.07 -5.66 11.66
CA PRO A 488 19.02 -4.49 10.78
C PRO A 488 20.38 -4.26 10.13
N PHE A 489 20.39 -4.00 8.83
CA PHE A 489 21.61 -3.69 8.10
C PHE A 489 21.38 -2.61 7.05
N ALA A 490 22.31 -1.66 6.95
CA ALA A 490 22.28 -0.62 5.95
C ALA A 490 23.61 -0.57 5.19
N ALA A 491 23.55 -0.36 3.88
CA ALA A 491 24.70 -0.22 3.02
C ALA A 491 24.39 0.72 1.84
N PRO A 492 25.41 1.39 1.25
CA PRO A 492 25.23 2.21 0.07
C PRO A 492 24.68 1.42 -1.13
N GLY A 493 23.78 2.04 -1.88
CA GLY A 493 23.29 1.53 -3.15
C GLY A 493 24.22 1.86 -4.31
N ARG A 494 23.64 1.87 -5.53
CA ARG A 494 24.34 2.06 -6.82
C ARG A 494 25.14 3.35 -6.93
N ASP A 495 24.74 4.40 -6.23
CA ASP A 495 25.39 5.72 -6.26
C ASP A 495 26.55 5.83 -5.23
N GLY A 496 26.78 4.79 -4.44
CA GLY A 496 27.83 4.74 -3.41
C GLY A 496 27.55 5.60 -2.17
N THR A 497 26.41 6.26 -2.09
CA THR A 497 26.09 7.23 -1.02
C THR A 497 24.74 7.02 -0.37
N THR A 498 23.68 6.77 -1.16
CA THR A 498 22.34 6.55 -0.65
C THR A 498 22.24 5.19 0.04
N LEU A 499 21.99 5.21 1.35
CA LEU A 499 21.88 3.97 2.12
C LEU A 499 20.57 3.24 1.80
N MET A 500 20.68 1.96 1.49
CA MET A 500 19.57 0.99 1.43
C MET A 500 19.45 0.31 2.80
N TYR A 501 18.22 0.14 3.28
CA TYR A 501 17.92 -0.42 4.59
C TYR A 501 17.22 -1.77 4.42
N GLY A 502 17.70 -2.77 5.15
CA GLY A 502 17.19 -4.13 5.08
C GLY A 502 17.40 -4.89 6.38
N ILE A 503 17.00 -6.15 6.37
CA ILE A 503 17.15 -7.10 7.47
C ILE A 503 17.85 -8.37 7.00
N ILE A 504 18.59 -9.00 7.92
CA ILE A 504 19.27 -10.27 7.72
C ILE A 504 18.74 -11.26 8.76
N GLN A 505 18.07 -12.30 8.32
CA GLN A 505 17.57 -13.39 9.16
C GLN A 505 18.52 -14.59 9.07
N ARG A 506 18.99 -15.05 10.23
CA ARG A 506 19.78 -16.27 10.37
C ARG A 506 18.97 -17.40 10.97
N PRO A 507 19.33 -18.68 10.72
CA PRO A 507 18.68 -19.82 11.38
C PRO A 507 19.00 -19.86 12.89
N SER A 508 18.15 -20.50 13.67
CA SER A 508 18.32 -20.63 15.12
C SER A 508 19.58 -21.42 15.52
N ASN A 509 20.05 -22.30 14.65
CA ASN A 509 21.28 -23.08 14.80
C ASN A 509 22.47 -22.50 14.03
N PHE A 510 22.50 -21.19 13.83
CA PHE A 510 23.54 -20.49 13.07
C PHE A 510 24.94 -20.76 13.63
N ASP A 511 25.87 -21.12 12.73
CA ASP A 511 27.28 -21.30 13.01
C ASP A 511 28.11 -20.35 12.13
N PRO A 512 28.78 -19.34 12.67
CA PRO A 512 29.51 -18.34 11.88
C PRO A 512 30.73 -18.92 11.11
N SER A 513 31.17 -20.12 11.44
CA SER A 513 32.24 -20.81 10.72
C SER A 513 31.79 -21.46 9.39
N ARG A 514 30.47 -21.55 9.18
CA ARG A 514 29.85 -22.21 8.01
C ARG A 514 29.47 -21.18 6.93
N LYS A 515 29.29 -21.68 5.71
CA LYS A 515 28.75 -20.94 4.58
C LYS A 515 27.27 -21.26 4.39
N TYR A 516 26.46 -20.21 4.25
CA TYR A 516 25.02 -20.29 4.02
C TYR A 516 24.69 -19.62 2.69
N PRO A 517 24.02 -20.30 1.74
CA PRO A 517 23.45 -19.64 0.59
C PRO A 517 22.50 -18.53 1.04
N VAL A 518 22.40 -17.47 0.24
CA VAL A 518 21.56 -16.34 0.55
C VAL A 518 20.24 -16.45 -0.23
N ILE A 519 19.12 -16.17 0.42
CA ILE A 519 17.83 -16.04 -0.27
C ILE A 519 17.31 -14.63 -0.03
N GLU A 520 17.00 -13.92 -1.09
CA GLU A 520 16.32 -12.63 -1.03
C GLU A 520 14.81 -12.83 -1.15
N TYR A 521 14.04 -12.34 -0.16
CA TYR A 521 12.62 -12.07 -0.36
C TYR A 521 12.47 -10.69 -0.97
N ILE A 522 11.79 -10.62 -2.12
CA ILE A 522 11.56 -9.37 -2.82
C ILE A 522 10.07 -9.04 -2.90
N TYR A 523 9.76 -7.81 -2.58
CA TYR A 523 8.59 -7.08 -3.03
C TYR A 523 9.04 -5.63 -3.19
N ALA A 524 9.09 -5.15 -4.43
CA ALA A 524 9.66 -3.83 -4.76
C ALA A 524 8.75 -3.05 -5.70
N GLY A 525 7.45 -3.33 -5.67
CA GLY A 525 6.46 -2.54 -6.39
C GLY A 525 6.49 -1.08 -5.92
N PRO A 526 6.41 -0.10 -6.82
CA PRO A 526 6.26 1.29 -6.43
C PRO A 526 5.00 1.49 -5.59
N GLY A 527 4.98 2.49 -4.75
CA GLY A 527 3.80 2.86 -3.96
C GLY A 527 3.94 2.63 -2.46
N ASP A 528 4.85 1.78 -1.98
CA ASP A 528 5.18 1.64 -0.56
C ASP A 528 6.64 1.17 -0.35
N SER A 529 6.99 0.92 0.91
CA SER A 529 8.21 0.24 1.38
C SER A 529 7.80 -1.02 2.14
N TYR A 530 8.58 -2.09 2.05
CA TYR A 530 8.10 -3.43 2.40
C TYR A 530 8.96 -4.15 3.43
N THR A 531 10.15 -3.67 3.72
CA THR A 531 11.01 -4.24 4.77
C THR A 531 10.38 -4.00 6.13
N PRO A 532 10.19 -5.03 6.97
CA PRO A 532 9.67 -4.86 8.32
C PRO A 532 10.44 -3.83 9.14
N LYS A 533 9.73 -3.02 9.93
CA LYS A 533 10.31 -1.98 10.79
C LYS A 533 9.98 -2.17 12.27
N SER A 534 9.03 -3.05 12.57
CA SER A 534 8.60 -3.36 13.94
C SER A 534 8.88 -4.81 14.29
N PHE A 535 8.98 -5.08 15.57
CA PHE A 535 9.13 -6.42 16.13
C PHE A 535 8.01 -7.36 15.70
N GLN A 536 8.39 -8.57 15.30
CA GLN A 536 7.49 -9.68 15.02
C GLN A 536 8.04 -10.97 15.65
N PRO A 537 7.24 -11.73 16.40
CA PRO A 537 7.67 -13.03 16.91
C PRO A 537 8.06 -14.02 15.82
N TYR A 538 7.36 -13.95 14.69
CA TYR A 538 7.56 -14.79 13.53
C TYR A 538 7.39 -13.94 12.26
N ASN A 539 8.40 -13.98 11.40
CA ASN A 539 8.33 -13.37 10.09
C ASN A 539 8.14 -14.46 9.03
N TRP A 540 6.95 -14.51 8.43
CA TRP A 540 6.56 -15.55 7.47
C TRP A 540 7.40 -15.53 6.17
N THR A 541 8.07 -14.41 5.86
CA THR A 541 8.92 -14.31 4.68
C THR A 541 10.34 -14.84 4.93
N THR A 542 10.84 -14.81 6.15
CA THR A 542 12.25 -15.07 6.41
C THR A 542 12.51 -16.21 7.39
N THR A 543 11.73 -16.32 8.47
CA THR A 543 12.07 -17.16 9.62
C THR A 543 12.18 -18.65 9.26
N SER A 544 11.10 -19.26 8.76
CA SER A 544 11.11 -20.70 8.46
C SER A 544 12.08 -21.08 7.34
N LEU A 545 12.20 -20.22 6.34
CA LEU A 545 13.13 -20.48 5.23
C LEU A 545 14.59 -20.46 5.69
N ALA A 546 14.94 -19.58 6.66
CA ALA A 546 16.26 -19.57 7.25
C ALA A 546 16.60 -20.89 7.96
N GLU A 547 15.64 -21.51 8.63
CA GLU A 547 15.83 -22.77 9.38
C GLU A 547 16.27 -23.96 8.49
N LEU A 548 16.04 -23.89 7.18
CA LEU A 548 16.50 -24.89 6.24
C LEU A 548 18.02 -24.81 5.95
N GLY A 549 18.71 -23.82 6.51
CA GLY A 549 20.15 -23.63 6.35
C GLY A 549 20.51 -22.51 5.37
N PHE A 550 19.68 -21.46 5.32
CA PHE A 550 19.90 -20.25 4.52
C PHE A 550 20.10 -19.02 5.42
N ILE A 551 20.73 -17.99 4.86
CA ILE A 551 20.58 -16.62 5.37
C ILE A 551 19.55 -15.94 4.47
N VAL A 552 18.47 -15.45 5.06
CA VAL A 552 17.39 -14.79 4.30
C VAL A 552 17.46 -13.29 4.49
N VAL A 553 17.39 -12.54 3.40
CA VAL A 553 17.45 -11.07 3.42
C VAL A 553 16.20 -10.46 2.81
N GLN A 554 15.85 -9.27 3.29
CA GLN A 554 14.81 -8.42 2.71
C GLN A 554 15.25 -6.97 2.85
N LEU A 555 15.12 -6.17 1.79
CA LEU A 555 15.50 -4.76 1.79
C LEU A 555 14.60 -3.92 0.88
N ASP A 556 14.55 -2.61 1.15
CA ASP A 556 13.97 -1.62 0.26
C ASP A 556 15.09 -0.92 -0.52
N ALA A 557 14.98 -0.89 -1.84
CA ALA A 557 15.93 -0.29 -2.76
C ALA A 557 15.28 0.88 -3.53
N MET A 558 16.04 1.63 -4.31
CA MET A 558 15.49 2.64 -5.21
C MET A 558 14.42 2.03 -6.11
N GLY A 559 13.34 2.79 -6.36
CA GLY A 559 12.13 2.32 -7.04
C GLY A 559 10.99 2.01 -6.07
N THR A 560 11.26 1.79 -4.77
CA THR A 560 10.25 1.79 -3.71
C THR A 560 10.02 3.19 -3.16
N SER A 561 9.01 3.37 -2.32
CA SER A 561 8.56 4.69 -1.85
C SER A 561 9.16 5.12 -0.51
N ASN A 562 8.66 6.26 0.00
CA ASN A 562 8.88 6.77 1.36
C ASN A 562 10.29 7.33 1.64
N ARG A 563 11.05 7.59 0.59
CA ARG A 563 12.37 8.23 0.63
C ARG A 563 12.48 9.46 -0.26
N GLY A 564 11.32 9.98 -0.70
CA GLY A 564 11.20 11.10 -1.62
C GLY A 564 11.18 10.68 -3.09
N LYS A 565 10.77 11.64 -3.92
CA LYS A 565 10.44 11.45 -5.34
C LYS A 565 11.61 10.88 -6.15
N ARG A 566 12.81 11.43 -5.99
CA ARG A 566 14.01 10.96 -6.72
C ARG A 566 14.36 9.49 -6.44
N PHE A 567 14.11 9.02 -5.23
CA PHE A 567 14.35 7.62 -4.84
C PHE A 567 13.35 6.68 -5.52
N GLU A 568 12.10 7.09 -5.64
CA GLU A 568 11.00 6.29 -6.19
C GLU A 568 11.01 6.30 -7.73
N GLU A 569 11.22 7.44 -8.36
CA GLU A 569 11.05 7.64 -9.81
C GLU A 569 12.01 6.85 -10.71
N VAL A 570 13.03 6.21 -10.16
CA VAL A 570 13.86 5.28 -10.95
C VAL A 570 13.06 4.09 -11.49
N CYS A 571 11.85 3.84 -10.94
CA CYS A 571 10.90 2.85 -11.45
C CYS A 571 10.12 3.32 -12.69
N TYR A 572 10.12 4.64 -12.98
CA TYR A 572 9.34 5.17 -14.08
C TYR A 572 9.76 4.57 -15.43
N LYS A 573 8.80 3.88 -16.08
CA LYS A 573 9.03 3.11 -17.30
C LYS A 573 10.11 2.02 -17.16
N ASN A 574 10.41 1.61 -15.93
CA ASN A 574 11.45 0.64 -15.60
C ASN A 574 11.06 -0.24 -14.40
N LEU A 575 9.91 -0.92 -14.48
CA LEU A 575 9.54 -1.95 -13.48
C LEU A 575 10.39 -3.23 -13.62
N ARG A 576 11.31 -3.25 -14.57
CA ARG A 576 12.19 -4.37 -14.86
C ARG A 576 13.42 -4.44 -13.93
N ASP A 577 14.16 -3.31 -13.79
CA ASP A 577 15.50 -3.29 -13.19
C ASP A 577 15.70 -2.14 -12.20
N ALA A 578 14.61 -1.53 -11.76
CA ALA A 578 14.67 -0.34 -10.92
C ALA A 578 15.51 -0.53 -9.66
N GLY A 579 15.36 -1.66 -8.95
CA GLY A 579 15.97 -1.92 -7.65
C GLY A 579 17.20 -2.84 -7.64
N PHE A 580 17.46 -3.64 -8.68
CA PHE A 580 18.48 -4.68 -8.65
C PHE A 580 19.92 -4.19 -8.44
N PRO A 581 20.38 -3.11 -9.07
CA PRO A 581 21.74 -2.62 -8.82
C PRO A 581 22.02 -2.32 -7.34
N ASP A 582 21.03 -1.78 -6.62
CA ASP A 582 21.16 -1.47 -5.19
C ASP A 582 21.12 -2.74 -4.33
N ARG A 583 20.20 -3.67 -4.65
CA ARG A 583 20.03 -4.94 -3.94
C ARG A 583 21.29 -5.79 -4.01
N MET A 584 21.87 -5.93 -5.20
CA MET A 584 23.12 -6.64 -5.38
C MET A 584 24.30 -5.96 -4.66
N ALA A 585 24.36 -4.62 -4.67
CA ALA A 585 25.38 -3.86 -3.94
C ALA A 585 25.26 -4.09 -2.43
N TRP A 586 24.03 -4.03 -1.90
CA TRP A 586 23.74 -4.24 -0.48
C TRP A 586 24.10 -5.67 -0.03
N ILE A 587 23.71 -6.70 -0.79
CA ILE A 587 24.03 -8.11 -0.47
C ILE A 587 25.54 -8.34 -0.49
N ARG A 588 26.26 -7.76 -1.46
CA ARG A 588 27.75 -7.83 -1.49
C ARG A 588 28.37 -7.15 -0.27
N ALA A 589 27.87 -5.97 0.13
CA ALA A 589 28.34 -5.27 1.32
C ALA A 589 28.07 -6.08 2.60
N ALA A 590 26.90 -6.70 2.71
CA ALA A 590 26.55 -7.59 3.82
C ALA A 590 27.51 -8.80 3.87
N ALA A 591 27.82 -9.43 2.74
CA ALA A 591 28.74 -10.57 2.68
C ALA A 591 30.20 -10.19 3.02
N GLN A 592 30.62 -8.97 2.73
CA GLN A 592 31.92 -8.47 3.18
C GLN A 592 32.01 -8.37 4.71
N LYS A 593 30.93 -7.93 5.35
CA LYS A 593 30.84 -7.86 6.82
C LYS A 593 30.64 -9.24 7.45
N TYR A 594 29.89 -10.10 6.80
CA TYR A 594 29.50 -11.44 7.30
C TYR A 594 30.00 -12.53 6.34
N PRO A 595 31.23 -13.03 6.49
CA PRO A 595 31.81 -14.03 5.59
C PRO A 595 31.04 -15.36 5.53
N SER A 596 30.11 -15.61 6.46
CA SER A 596 29.21 -16.77 6.42
C SER A 596 28.18 -16.70 5.28
N MET A 597 27.92 -15.52 4.73
CA MET A 597 27.05 -15.36 3.54
C MET A 597 27.77 -15.84 2.28
N ASP A 598 27.17 -16.79 1.59
CA ASP A 598 27.67 -17.33 0.33
C ASP A 598 26.95 -16.68 -0.85
N ILE A 599 27.53 -15.63 -1.39
CA ILE A 599 26.98 -14.88 -2.52
C ILE A 599 27.24 -15.51 -3.89
N ASP A 600 27.93 -16.64 -3.96
CA ASP A 600 27.99 -17.46 -5.16
C ASP A 600 26.73 -18.31 -5.34
N ARG A 601 25.89 -18.41 -4.28
CA ARG A 601 24.63 -19.14 -4.24
C ARG A 601 23.50 -18.25 -3.71
N VAL A 602 23.06 -17.29 -4.53
CA VAL A 602 21.95 -16.38 -4.18
C VAL A 602 20.67 -16.84 -4.87
N GLY A 603 19.61 -17.09 -4.10
CA GLY A 603 18.26 -17.29 -4.60
C GLY A 603 17.39 -16.07 -4.37
N ILE A 604 16.24 -16.02 -5.02
CA ILE A 604 15.27 -14.95 -4.88
C ILE A 604 13.84 -15.47 -4.95
N TYR A 605 12.92 -14.88 -4.19
CA TYR A 605 11.51 -15.21 -4.31
C TYR A 605 10.60 -14.04 -3.93
N GLY A 606 9.39 -14.04 -4.50
CA GLY A 606 8.37 -13.07 -4.21
C GLY A 606 7.02 -13.41 -4.82
N CYS A 607 6.01 -12.58 -4.51
CA CYS A 607 4.65 -12.71 -5.00
C CYS A 607 4.20 -11.41 -5.66
N SER A 608 3.27 -11.48 -6.63
CA SER A 608 2.71 -10.29 -7.27
C SER A 608 3.80 -9.49 -8.02
N ALA A 609 4.00 -8.22 -7.72
CA ALA A 609 5.17 -7.47 -8.20
C ALA A 609 6.48 -8.19 -7.86
N GLY A 610 6.60 -8.77 -6.65
CA GLY A 610 7.75 -9.59 -6.27
C GLY A 610 7.91 -10.87 -7.10
N GLY A 611 6.81 -11.43 -7.61
CA GLY A 611 6.83 -12.54 -8.56
C GLY A 611 7.38 -12.11 -9.93
N GLN A 612 6.96 -10.97 -10.46
CA GLN A 612 7.55 -10.38 -11.66
C GLN A 612 9.05 -10.16 -11.48
N GLU A 613 9.43 -9.53 -10.37
CA GLU A 613 10.81 -9.19 -10.05
C GLU A 613 11.69 -10.44 -9.85
N SER A 614 11.19 -11.47 -9.14
CA SER A 614 11.94 -12.73 -8.96
C SER A 614 12.26 -13.38 -10.29
N THR A 615 11.31 -13.41 -11.22
CA THR A 615 11.54 -13.89 -12.59
C THR A 615 12.55 -13.01 -13.31
N THR A 616 12.37 -11.69 -13.26
CA THR A 616 13.29 -10.73 -13.89
C THR A 616 14.72 -10.92 -13.40
N ALA A 617 14.93 -11.19 -12.10
CA ALA A 617 16.25 -11.40 -11.52
C ALA A 617 17.06 -12.52 -12.22
N VAL A 618 16.43 -13.67 -12.51
CA VAL A 618 17.12 -14.78 -13.17
C VAL A 618 17.18 -14.61 -14.69
N LEU A 619 16.36 -13.76 -15.28
CA LEU A 619 16.46 -13.39 -16.69
C LEU A 619 17.61 -12.41 -16.96
N LEU A 620 17.77 -11.39 -16.11
CA LEU A 620 18.69 -10.28 -16.35
C LEU A 620 20.01 -10.38 -15.58
N HIS A 621 19.99 -10.99 -14.40
CA HIS A 621 21.13 -11.09 -13.48
C HIS A 621 21.47 -12.55 -13.13
N PRO A 622 21.56 -13.49 -14.13
CA PRO A 622 21.81 -14.91 -13.88
C PRO A 622 23.19 -15.18 -13.26
N ASP A 623 24.13 -14.23 -13.39
CA ASP A 623 25.46 -14.33 -12.79
C ASP A 623 25.42 -14.05 -11.28
N PHE A 624 24.38 -13.40 -10.78
CA PHE A 624 24.18 -13.14 -9.36
C PHE A 624 23.12 -14.10 -8.78
N TYR A 625 21.89 -14.10 -9.33
CA TYR A 625 20.79 -14.94 -8.87
C TYR A 625 20.83 -16.32 -9.54
N LYS A 626 20.85 -17.38 -8.73
CA LYS A 626 21.04 -18.76 -9.19
C LYS A 626 19.76 -19.57 -9.27
N ALA A 627 18.68 -19.14 -8.58
CA ALA A 627 17.37 -19.77 -8.62
C ALA A 627 16.29 -18.75 -8.23
N ALA A 628 15.10 -18.84 -8.82
CA ALA A 628 13.97 -17.99 -8.51
C ALA A 628 12.67 -18.77 -8.30
N TYR A 629 11.93 -18.42 -7.24
CA TYR A 629 10.55 -18.85 -7.03
C TYR A 629 9.64 -17.61 -7.21
N SER A 630 8.72 -17.70 -8.16
CA SER A 630 7.89 -16.59 -8.60
C SER A 630 6.42 -16.94 -8.45
N ALA A 631 5.72 -16.30 -7.53
CA ALA A 631 4.31 -16.54 -7.28
C ALA A 631 3.44 -15.38 -7.80
N CYS A 632 2.36 -15.72 -8.50
CA CYS A 632 1.32 -14.77 -8.97
C CYS A 632 1.88 -13.50 -9.63
N GLY A 633 2.94 -13.66 -10.43
CA GLY A 633 3.68 -12.53 -11.00
C GLY A 633 2.94 -11.82 -12.13
N CYS A 634 3.00 -10.49 -12.14
CA CYS A 634 2.62 -9.69 -13.30
C CYS A 634 3.76 -9.72 -14.33
N HIS A 635 3.80 -10.78 -15.16
CA HIS A 635 4.92 -11.01 -16.06
C HIS A 635 4.94 -10.13 -17.32
N ASP A 636 3.83 -9.44 -17.58
CA ASP A 636 3.73 -8.40 -18.61
C ASP A 636 2.83 -7.27 -18.13
N ASN A 637 3.39 -6.08 -18.01
CA ASN A 637 2.67 -4.90 -17.51
C ASN A 637 1.50 -4.47 -18.40
N ARG A 638 1.37 -5.00 -19.63
CA ARG A 638 0.21 -4.83 -20.52
C ARG A 638 -0.97 -5.73 -20.12
N MET A 639 -0.74 -6.74 -19.29
CA MET A 639 -1.70 -7.78 -18.92
C MET A 639 -2.30 -7.63 -17.52
N ASP A 640 -1.90 -6.61 -16.77
CA ASP A 640 -2.36 -6.38 -15.42
C ASP A 640 -3.18 -5.07 -15.33
N LYS A 641 -3.70 -4.76 -14.16
CA LYS A 641 -4.61 -3.65 -13.87
C LYS A 641 -4.11 -2.30 -14.39
N ILE A 642 -4.96 -1.60 -15.15
CA ILE A 642 -4.63 -0.28 -15.71
C ILE A 642 -4.20 0.73 -14.64
N TRP A 643 -4.89 0.76 -13.49
CA TRP A 643 -4.66 1.75 -12.44
C TRP A 643 -3.29 1.59 -11.75
N TRP A 644 -2.76 0.35 -11.70
CA TRP A 644 -1.43 0.11 -11.13
C TRP A 644 -0.33 0.36 -12.18
N ASN A 645 -0.53 -0.13 -13.39
CA ASN A 645 0.53 -0.13 -14.41
C ASN A 645 0.71 1.22 -15.09
N GLU A 646 -0.35 1.90 -15.52
CA GLU A 646 -0.22 3.19 -16.21
C GLU A 646 0.37 4.28 -15.31
N GLN A 647 0.21 4.18 -13.99
CA GLN A 647 0.83 5.14 -13.07
C GLN A 647 2.35 5.12 -13.17
N TRP A 648 2.96 3.94 -13.27
CA TRP A 648 4.42 3.78 -13.26
C TRP A 648 5.01 3.69 -14.65
N MET A 649 4.27 3.09 -15.59
CA MET A 649 4.71 2.85 -16.96
C MET A 649 4.20 3.91 -17.94
N SER A 650 3.32 4.82 -17.52
CA SER A 650 2.72 5.90 -18.31
C SER A 650 1.81 5.42 -19.45
N TYR A 651 1.28 6.38 -20.21
CA TYR A 651 0.44 6.19 -21.39
C TYR A 651 0.83 7.25 -22.45
N PRO A 652 0.82 6.91 -23.75
CA PRO A 652 0.44 5.63 -24.36
C PRO A 652 1.46 4.50 -24.11
N ILE A 653 1.02 3.25 -24.32
CA ILE A 653 1.92 2.09 -24.28
C ILE A 653 3.04 2.28 -25.28
N ASP A 654 4.30 2.13 -24.82
CA ASP A 654 5.50 2.29 -25.64
C ASP A 654 6.47 1.09 -25.47
N SER A 655 7.67 1.23 -26.02
CA SER A 655 8.70 0.19 -25.96
C SER A 655 9.17 -0.17 -24.55
N SER A 656 8.92 0.69 -23.55
CA SER A 656 9.27 0.37 -22.15
C SER A 656 8.46 -0.80 -21.61
N TYR A 657 7.20 -0.92 -21.99
CA TYR A 657 6.36 -2.08 -21.63
C TYR A 657 6.92 -3.38 -22.18
N VAL A 658 7.38 -3.37 -23.43
CA VAL A 658 8.03 -4.54 -24.06
C VAL A 658 9.34 -4.87 -23.34
N ALA A 659 10.17 -3.87 -23.07
CA ALA A 659 11.44 -4.04 -22.36
C ALA A 659 11.26 -4.61 -20.95
N CYS A 660 10.19 -4.25 -20.23
CA CYS A 660 9.88 -4.72 -18.88
C CYS A 660 9.18 -6.10 -18.85
N SER A 661 8.72 -6.63 -19.99
CA SER A 661 7.98 -7.89 -20.06
C SER A 661 8.87 -9.11 -19.86
N ASN A 662 8.58 -9.93 -18.86
CA ASN A 662 9.24 -11.24 -18.69
C ASN A 662 8.86 -12.21 -19.84
N VAL A 663 7.68 -12.04 -20.43
CA VAL A 663 7.21 -12.84 -21.57
C VAL A 663 8.10 -12.59 -22.79
N GLU A 664 8.36 -11.34 -23.13
CA GLU A 664 9.25 -10.95 -24.25
C GLU A 664 10.70 -11.36 -24.00
N ASN A 665 11.14 -11.38 -22.74
CA ASN A 665 12.50 -11.71 -22.31
C ASN A 665 12.68 -13.18 -21.91
N ALA A 666 11.67 -14.04 -22.07
CA ALA A 666 11.69 -15.46 -21.65
C ALA A 666 12.88 -16.24 -22.21
N HIS A 667 13.33 -15.91 -23.43
CA HIS A 667 14.48 -16.52 -24.10
C HIS A 667 15.81 -16.38 -23.35
N LEU A 668 15.91 -15.42 -22.40
CA LEU A 668 17.11 -15.18 -21.58
C LEU A 668 17.25 -16.17 -20.43
N LEU A 669 16.23 -16.98 -20.10
CA LEU A 669 16.29 -17.87 -18.94
C LEU A 669 17.43 -18.89 -19.07
N THR A 670 18.31 -18.93 -18.07
CA THR A 670 19.42 -19.89 -17.95
C THR A 670 19.53 -20.50 -16.54
N ARG A 671 18.65 -20.12 -15.62
CA ARG A 671 18.67 -20.54 -14.22
C ARG A 671 17.36 -21.24 -13.85
N PRO A 672 17.37 -22.12 -12.85
CA PRO A 672 16.14 -22.71 -12.32
C PRO A 672 15.08 -21.64 -11.96
N LEU A 673 13.86 -21.86 -12.46
CA LEU A 673 12.70 -21.01 -12.22
C LEU A 673 11.51 -21.89 -11.86
N MET A 674 10.84 -21.59 -10.74
CA MET A 674 9.54 -22.13 -10.41
C MET A 674 8.49 -21.02 -10.47
N LEU A 675 7.47 -21.23 -11.31
CA LEU A 675 6.28 -20.39 -11.42
C LEU A 675 5.15 -21.00 -10.59
N VAL A 676 4.47 -20.17 -9.81
CA VAL A 676 3.31 -20.57 -9.00
C VAL A 676 2.17 -19.60 -9.24
N VAL A 677 0.96 -20.11 -9.42
CA VAL A 677 -0.23 -19.27 -9.66
C VAL A 677 -1.46 -19.88 -9.00
N GLY A 678 -2.29 -19.04 -8.39
CA GLY A 678 -3.63 -19.41 -7.96
C GLY A 678 -4.56 -19.49 -9.17
N GLU A 679 -5.33 -20.57 -9.27
CA GLU A 679 -6.27 -20.78 -10.38
C GLU A 679 -7.33 -19.68 -10.47
N LEU A 680 -7.75 -19.15 -9.32
CA LEU A 680 -8.78 -18.13 -9.17
C LEU A 680 -8.19 -16.76 -8.81
N ASP A 681 -6.97 -16.46 -9.25
CA ASP A 681 -6.34 -15.17 -8.96
C ASP A 681 -7.17 -14.03 -9.58
N ASP A 682 -7.87 -13.29 -8.74
CA ASP A 682 -8.74 -12.17 -9.09
C ASP A 682 -8.01 -10.81 -9.00
N ASN A 683 -6.73 -10.82 -8.65
CA ASN A 683 -5.88 -9.65 -8.55
C ASN A 683 -4.93 -9.54 -9.76
N VAL A 684 -4.08 -10.54 -10.00
CA VAL A 684 -3.23 -10.64 -11.19
C VAL A 684 -3.77 -11.77 -12.05
N ASP A 685 -4.27 -11.43 -13.25
CA ASP A 685 -4.84 -12.39 -14.20
C ASP A 685 -3.92 -13.62 -14.36
N PRO A 686 -4.38 -14.85 -14.04
CA PRO A 686 -3.59 -16.08 -14.19
C PRO A 686 -3.01 -16.25 -15.61
N ALA A 687 -3.65 -15.66 -16.61
CA ALA A 687 -3.15 -15.65 -17.98
C ALA A 687 -1.75 -15.01 -18.11
N SER A 688 -1.37 -14.09 -17.22
CA SER A 688 -0.03 -13.49 -17.20
C SER A 688 1.06 -14.56 -16.98
N THR A 689 0.87 -15.45 -16.00
CA THR A 689 1.77 -16.59 -15.75
C THR A 689 1.73 -17.60 -16.89
N MET A 690 0.55 -17.90 -17.45
CA MET A 690 0.41 -18.84 -18.56
C MET A 690 1.07 -18.35 -19.86
N GLN A 691 1.03 -17.05 -20.14
CA GLN A 691 1.74 -16.44 -21.29
C GLN A 691 3.26 -16.54 -21.13
N LEU A 692 3.78 -16.35 -19.91
CA LEU A 692 5.20 -16.57 -19.64
C LEU A 692 5.57 -18.05 -19.82
N ALA A 693 4.77 -18.98 -19.32
CA ALA A 693 5.00 -20.41 -19.49
C ALA A 693 5.04 -20.80 -20.99
N ASP A 694 4.08 -20.31 -21.79
CA ASP A 694 4.07 -20.51 -23.24
C ASP A 694 5.33 -19.94 -23.92
N ALA A 695 5.76 -18.73 -23.54
CA ALA A 695 6.96 -18.12 -24.09
C ALA A 695 8.24 -18.91 -23.73
N LEU A 696 8.34 -19.43 -22.51
CA LEU A 696 9.44 -20.29 -22.06
C LEU A 696 9.46 -21.60 -22.84
N ILE A 697 8.32 -22.26 -23.03
CA ILE A 697 8.18 -23.50 -23.83
C ILE A 697 8.64 -23.24 -25.26
N ARG A 698 8.16 -22.18 -25.91
CA ARG A 698 8.57 -21.83 -27.28
C ARG A 698 10.07 -21.51 -27.40
N ALA A 699 10.65 -20.95 -26.34
CA ALA A 699 12.09 -20.68 -26.27
C ALA A 699 12.93 -21.92 -25.91
N GLY A 700 12.32 -23.10 -25.70
CA GLY A 700 13.00 -24.34 -25.31
C GLY A 700 13.64 -24.24 -23.91
N LYS A 701 13.02 -23.51 -22.97
CA LYS A 701 13.52 -23.31 -21.60
C LYS A 701 12.88 -24.30 -20.64
N ASP A 702 13.67 -24.85 -19.72
CA ASP A 702 13.19 -25.70 -18.64
C ASP A 702 12.78 -24.83 -17.41
N PHE A 703 11.63 -25.17 -16.81
CA PHE A 703 11.07 -24.50 -15.63
C PHE A 703 10.05 -25.39 -14.93
N GLU A 704 9.76 -25.09 -13.67
CA GLU A 704 8.68 -25.74 -12.92
C GLU A 704 7.45 -24.83 -12.91
N LEU A 705 6.24 -25.42 -13.06
CA LEU A 705 4.97 -24.70 -12.98
C LEU A 705 4.05 -25.39 -11.97
N VAL A 706 3.52 -24.64 -11.02
CA VAL A 706 2.56 -25.10 -10.01
C VAL A 706 1.31 -24.24 -10.08
N VAL A 707 0.20 -24.84 -10.46
CA VAL A 707 -1.13 -24.21 -10.36
C VAL A 707 -1.79 -24.71 -9.08
N ILE A 708 -2.30 -23.81 -8.26
CA ILE A 708 -3.02 -24.15 -7.01
C ILE A 708 -4.52 -24.04 -7.29
N PRO A 709 -5.25 -25.18 -7.43
CA PRO A 709 -6.67 -25.17 -7.70
C PRO A 709 -7.46 -24.46 -6.58
N GLY A 710 -8.43 -23.65 -6.96
CA GLY A 710 -9.31 -22.94 -6.03
C GLY A 710 -8.66 -21.78 -5.23
N ALA A 711 -7.34 -21.57 -5.37
CA ALA A 711 -6.66 -20.48 -4.70
C ALA A 711 -6.76 -19.17 -5.48
N HIS A 712 -6.90 -18.07 -4.75
CA HIS A 712 -6.84 -16.70 -5.24
C HIS A 712 -5.40 -16.18 -5.33
N HIS A 713 -5.17 -14.90 -5.10
CA HIS A 713 -3.84 -14.28 -5.12
C HIS A 713 -2.97 -14.78 -3.97
N THR A 714 -2.01 -15.68 -4.24
CA THR A 714 -1.33 -16.45 -3.21
C THR A 714 0.16 -16.67 -3.48
N MET A 715 0.93 -16.87 -2.41
CA MET A 715 2.32 -17.39 -2.46
C MET A 715 2.36 -18.92 -2.73
N GLY A 716 1.21 -19.58 -2.86
CA GLY A 716 1.08 -21.01 -3.15
C GLY A 716 0.52 -21.85 -1.99
N GLU A 717 -0.03 -21.21 -0.95
CA GLU A 717 -0.56 -21.87 0.26
C GLU A 717 0.51 -22.76 0.93
N ALA A 718 0.10 -23.67 1.81
CA ALA A 718 1.02 -24.61 2.47
C ALA A 718 1.73 -25.54 1.47
N PHE A 719 1.04 -25.91 0.38
CA PHE A 719 1.64 -26.73 -0.67
C PHE A 719 2.77 -26.01 -1.40
N GLY A 720 2.52 -24.76 -1.83
CA GLY A 720 3.52 -23.94 -2.52
C GLY A 720 4.68 -23.55 -1.59
N GLU A 721 4.42 -23.35 -0.28
CA GLU A 721 5.48 -23.14 0.71
C GLU A 721 6.43 -24.33 0.76
N HIS A 722 5.90 -25.55 0.85
CA HIS A 722 6.72 -26.75 0.85
C HIS A 722 7.51 -26.91 -0.48
N LYS A 723 6.86 -26.64 -1.62
CA LYS A 723 7.51 -26.63 -2.93
C LYS A 723 8.66 -25.63 -3.00
N ARG A 724 8.49 -24.43 -2.41
CA ARG A 724 9.54 -23.41 -2.31
C ARG A 724 10.73 -23.89 -1.50
N TYR A 725 10.49 -24.58 -0.38
CA TYR A 725 11.54 -25.17 0.44
C TYR A 725 12.33 -26.22 -0.34
N ASP A 726 11.64 -27.17 -0.96
CA ASP A 726 12.25 -28.21 -1.80
C ASP A 726 13.05 -27.62 -2.95
N PHE A 727 12.52 -26.59 -3.59
CA PHE A 727 13.15 -25.93 -4.72
C PHE A 727 14.50 -25.29 -4.33
N PHE A 728 14.53 -24.50 -3.26
CA PHE A 728 15.77 -23.87 -2.83
C PHE A 728 16.77 -24.88 -2.22
N VAL A 729 16.32 -25.87 -1.48
CA VAL A 729 17.17 -26.95 -0.98
C VAL A 729 17.84 -27.69 -2.15
N ARG A 730 17.10 -28.03 -3.19
CA ARG A 730 17.64 -28.70 -4.38
C ARG A 730 18.64 -27.82 -5.13
N HIS A 731 18.28 -26.57 -5.42
CA HIS A 731 19.04 -25.74 -6.36
C HIS A 731 20.15 -24.90 -5.71
N LEU A 732 20.05 -24.57 -4.42
CA LEU A 732 21.08 -23.77 -3.73
C LEU A 732 21.96 -24.61 -2.79
N LEU A 733 21.40 -25.62 -2.09
CA LEU A 733 22.19 -26.52 -1.26
C LEU A 733 22.75 -27.70 -2.07
N GLY A 734 22.14 -28.03 -3.22
CA GLY A 734 22.55 -29.16 -4.07
C GLY A 734 22.27 -30.53 -3.45
N VAL A 735 21.31 -30.60 -2.53
CA VAL A 735 20.91 -31.85 -1.87
C VAL A 735 19.49 -32.22 -2.26
N GLN A 736 19.17 -33.52 -2.22
CA GLN A 736 17.82 -34.01 -2.47
C GLN A 736 16.93 -33.65 -1.25
N PRO A 737 15.82 -32.97 -1.43
CA PRO A 737 14.85 -32.71 -0.36
C PRO A 737 14.36 -34.01 0.27
N PRO A 738 14.05 -34.02 1.57
CA PRO A 738 13.45 -35.17 2.22
C PRO A 738 12.06 -35.48 1.63
N THR A 739 11.63 -36.74 1.72
CA THR A 739 10.24 -37.08 1.34
C THR A 739 9.25 -36.43 2.33
N TRP A 740 8.11 -35.95 1.82
CA TRP A 740 7.10 -35.29 2.65
C TRP A 740 6.62 -36.14 3.83
N ASP A 741 6.55 -37.46 3.66
CA ASP A 741 6.18 -38.37 4.75
C ASP A 741 7.25 -38.47 5.85
N SER A 742 8.52 -38.23 5.52
CA SER A 742 9.62 -38.26 6.50
C SER A 742 9.67 -37.06 7.44
N ILE A 743 8.95 -35.99 7.10
CA ILE A 743 8.87 -34.74 7.90
C ILE A 743 7.53 -34.57 8.62
N LYS A 744 6.53 -35.38 8.26
CA LYS A 744 5.25 -35.43 9.02
C LYS A 744 5.48 -36.13 10.35
N GLN A 745 5.52 -35.38 11.45
CA GLN A 745 5.41 -35.90 12.82
C GLN A 745 4.59 -34.94 13.69
#